data_fb1fa92afbbd07dda3172d3e57143d7c
#
_entry.id   fb1fa92afbbd07dda3172d3e57143d7c
#
_cell.length_a   1.000
_cell.length_b   1.000
_cell.length_c   1.000
_cell.angle_alpha   90.00
_cell.angle_beta   90.00
_cell.angle_gamma   90.00
#
_symmetry.space_group_name_H-M   'P 1'
#
loop_
_entity.id
_entity.type
_entity.pdbx_description
1 polymer ?
#
loop_
_entity_poly.entity_id
_entity_poly.type
_entity_poly.pdbx_seq_one_letter_code
_entity_poly.pdbx_strand_id
1 'polypeptide(L)'
;MKLNKASFQYMFALLFSVTSLFAQNITGTVSGDNGNALAGANVAVEGTEAGASSNQDGSFSISGLSDGTYTVTASYIGYEDASAVVTVSGGKASSVNLTLDQGDIRLNQVVVSASLKKELVTEAPASVTVFGGDELEARGATTIADVIGNQAGVEYMKTGLESSNVTLRGFNGVFSGAIHAVVDNRWTRAPVVNAQLLQFFAPDDSDVERVELVRGPASPMYGPDTQQGVISLFTKSPFNQGNRIALTVGDRNFMKIYGRVAHQWGARAATRISFSHRSFEDWESNMPRSQAEAAAAGHSYYEPEMIRRGLQTTAYPFIDYASSGYNDPVGGVRNAASADEPFKPEATVFETKTEFRPDLKSNLTINTRFANLSAIEMTGVGRQFADDVDLYQFQVSYFRQGFLGGDLFLNFFTNINDQKTTYSLVNGNVVYDESSNRAFQLQHTVPMDNGQTVIWGLDYLDRTPETKGTINGKNEDDDNFDNLGVYYTYEKKFSDVFKFVGTGRYDTNNYLDAIGTSGVFAPKLAFVWSPEDVRGNFRLTYGENIDLPGNFSKNLDIAVYRDFVYGGLLGIDFTPIVGFNPDIQVKAMGSGTTGWTYNRDANGIPTYRSNWSPAVGADVNTNYAMNNSTMNAAAFGVWSPIMMGAILQSASGQAYNAGFAAQVAAGYAAATGDTAGAAAYGAAQAAAASNAVLALASAVSPSAYNNIVLDTSFNLMDPSTRFPDFPRIKETTWAQTEFGYKGQVTDNMTLSVDLYDMVISDYVTGLQNISGLVNVLGDGGSYVGNVLTYLATQGDANLVNWINGWDAAAAGGNGNGTGADEFAGLLLGQVAQVPIGMVAPEQSPYGGNLIYGYKQLSDDLNLKGLEVAMNYFPSAEWTFSMNMSLLSDSSLSVDFEGVEQVVNMNTPKFKLGGGMQYADVNKSYGMTLRYQDSYFADGFSGNSGDVDGFYTIGVNAKWNLEAVDGMSVGLSIDNITDVVHSETFLGPEMGRFTSISLGYDL
;
A
#
# COMPACT_ATOMS: atom_id res chain seq x y z
N MET A 1 9.21 -12.59 -25.10
CA MET A 1 8.29 -13.03 -26.18
C MET A 1 6.94 -12.39 -25.88
N LYS A 2 6.63 -11.26 -26.52
CA LYS A 2 5.38 -10.52 -26.30
C LYS A 2 4.20 -11.41 -26.67
N LEU A 3 3.45 -11.91 -25.67
CA LEU A 3 2.16 -12.53 -25.91
C LEU A 3 1.15 -11.42 -26.25
N ASN A 4 0.76 -11.38 -27.50
CA ASN A 4 -0.17 -10.37 -28.02
C ASN A 4 -1.60 -10.74 -27.63
N LYS A 5 -2.51 -9.77 -27.42
CA LYS A 5 -3.96 -9.94 -27.16
C LYS A 5 -4.60 -11.06 -28.00
N ALA A 6 -4.17 -11.21 -29.24
CA ALA A 6 -4.60 -12.28 -30.16
C ALA A 6 -4.19 -13.69 -29.70
N SER A 7 -3.05 -13.86 -29.04
CA SER A 7 -2.56 -15.17 -28.57
C SER A 7 -3.39 -15.72 -27.41
N PHE A 8 -3.94 -14.83 -26.58
CA PHE A 8 -4.82 -15.21 -25.49
C PHE A 8 -6.20 -15.66 -25.99
N GLN A 9 -6.73 -15.02 -27.03
CA GLN A 9 -8.00 -15.41 -27.66
C GLN A 9 -7.92 -16.77 -28.38
N TYR A 10 -6.76 -17.13 -28.95
CA TYR A 10 -6.56 -18.42 -29.60
C TYR A 10 -6.36 -19.58 -28.60
N MET A 11 -5.83 -19.32 -27.41
CA MET A 11 -5.70 -20.32 -26.35
C MET A 11 -7.07 -20.70 -25.77
N PHE A 12 -8.05 -19.80 -25.83
CA PHE A 12 -9.44 -20.04 -25.42
C PHE A 12 -10.19 -21.02 -26.34
N ALA A 13 -9.84 -21.06 -27.62
CA ALA A 13 -10.50 -21.91 -28.63
C ALA A 13 -10.03 -23.38 -28.63
N LEU A 14 -8.88 -23.70 -28.00
CA LEU A 14 -8.29 -25.04 -28.02
C LEU A 14 -8.82 -26.00 -26.92
N LEU A 15 -9.62 -25.51 -25.98
CA LEU A 15 -10.07 -26.26 -24.78
C LEU A 15 -11.37 -27.07 -25.01
N PHE A 16 -11.95 -27.09 -26.21
CA PHE A 16 -13.31 -27.62 -26.43
C PHE A 16 -13.40 -29.00 -27.07
N SER A 17 -12.39 -29.84 -27.05
CA SER A 17 -12.53 -31.20 -27.62
C SER A 17 -12.04 -32.31 -26.67
N VAL A 18 -12.92 -32.80 -25.81
CA VAL A 18 -12.68 -34.06 -25.07
C VAL A 18 -13.94 -34.91 -25.05
N THR A 19 -13.80 -36.19 -25.41
CA THR A 19 -14.84 -37.23 -25.53
C THR A 19 -15.23 -37.84 -24.20
N SER A 20 -16.51 -38.13 -24.02
CA SER A 20 -17.15 -38.70 -22.82
C SER A 20 -16.70 -40.12 -22.51
N LEU A 21 -16.30 -40.40 -21.27
CA LEU A 21 -16.09 -41.74 -20.72
C LEU A 21 -17.02 -41.94 -19.51
N PHE A 22 -17.67 -43.08 -19.39
CA PHE A 22 -18.63 -43.43 -18.33
C PHE A 22 -17.97 -43.54 -16.96
N ALA A 23 -18.55 -42.91 -15.93
CA ALA A 23 -18.06 -42.82 -14.57
C ALA A 23 -18.93 -43.64 -13.60
N GLN A 24 -18.27 -44.29 -12.64
CA GLN A 24 -18.94 -44.92 -11.50
C GLN A 24 -19.02 -43.92 -10.33
N ASN A 25 -20.14 -43.90 -9.62
CA ASN A 25 -20.42 -42.93 -8.57
C ASN A 25 -20.62 -43.61 -7.22
N ILE A 26 -20.10 -42.95 -6.13
CA ILE A 26 -20.64 -43.14 -4.79
C ILE A 26 -21.67 -42.04 -4.55
N THR A 27 -22.86 -42.39 -4.16
CA THR A 27 -23.92 -41.44 -3.79
C THR A 27 -24.33 -41.66 -2.35
N GLY A 28 -24.95 -40.70 -1.71
CA GLY A 28 -25.39 -40.86 -0.34
C GLY A 28 -25.95 -39.60 0.26
N THR A 29 -26.17 -39.62 1.55
CA THR A 29 -26.58 -38.45 2.34
C THR A 29 -25.70 -38.30 3.56
N VAL A 30 -25.48 -37.04 3.94
CA VAL A 30 -24.84 -36.69 5.22
C VAL A 30 -25.89 -36.03 6.12
N SER A 31 -26.05 -36.55 7.32
CA SER A 31 -27.00 -36.04 8.32
C SER A 31 -26.32 -35.95 9.68
N GLY A 32 -26.80 -35.07 10.55
CA GLY A 32 -26.43 -35.06 11.95
C GLY A 32 -27.14 -36.18 12.73
N ASP A 33 -26.72 -36.45 13.96
CA ASP A 33 -27.33 -37.35 14.92
C ASP A 33 -28.80 -37.00 15.24
N ASN A 34 -29.15 -35.71 15.09
CA ASN A 34 -30.51 -35.19 15.19
C ASN A 34 -31.38 -35.47 13.95
N GLY A 35 -30.82 -36.12 12.93
CA GLY A 35 -31.49 -36.47 11.67
C GLY A 35 -31.61 -35.32 10.65
N ASN A 36 -31.07 -34.13 10.94
CA ASN A 36 -31.08 -33.01 10.02
C ASN A 36 -30.02 -33.22 8.93
N ALA A 37 -30.36 -32.86 7.70
CA ALA A 37 -29.42 -32.85 6.59
C ALA A 37 -28.29 -31.86 6.85
N LEU A 38 -27.03 -32.27 6.65
CA LEU A 38 -25.86 -31.41 6.77
C LEU A 38 -25.44 -30.95 5.37
N ALA A 39 -25.89 -29.75 5.00
CA ALA A 39 -25.55 -29.13 3.74
C ALA A 39 -24.13 -28.58 3.77
N GLY A 40 -23.32 -28.82 2.74
CA GLY A 40 -21.93 -28.35 2.69
C GLY A 40 -20.94 -29.26 3.45
N ALA A 41 -21.36 -30.40 3.95
CA ALA A 41 -20.46 -31.40 4.54
C ALA A 41 -19.44 -31.88 3.49
N ASN A 42 -18.16 -31.86 3.84
CA ASN A 42 -17.11 -32.35 2.97
C ASN A 42 -17.06 -33.90 3.04
N VAL A 43 -17.25 -34.56 1.91
CA VAL A 43 -17.21 -36.01 1.78
C VAL A 43 -16.01 -36.41 0.93
N ALA A 44 -15.02 -37.08 1.54
CA ALA A 44 -13.77 -37.46 0.90
C ALA A 44 -13.62 -38.99 0.84
N VAL A 45 -12.95 -39.48 -0.19
CA VAL A 45 -12.56 -40.88 -0.29
C VAL A 45 -11.11 -41.01 0.15
N GLU A 46 -10.88 -41.72 1.25
CA GLU A 46 -9.53 -41.84 1.85
C GLU A 46 -8.48 -42.37 0.87
N GLY A 47 -7.29 -41.79 0.91
CA GLY A 47 -6.20 -42.14 0.03
C GLY A 47 -6.39 -41.71 -1.41
N THR A 48 -7.34 -40.80 -1.71
CA THR A 48 -7.58 -40.26 -3.04
C THR A 48 -7.85 -38.75 -2.98
N GLU A 49 -7.84 -38.07 -4.12
CA GLU A 49 -8.30 -36.68 -4.26
C GLU A 49 -9.81 -36.61 -4.64
N ALA A 50 -10.54 -37.73 -4.60
CA ALA A 50 -11.95 -37.75 -4.92
C ALA A 50 -12.79 -37.37 -3.71
N GLY A 51 -13.71 -36.42 -3.88
CA GLY A 51 -14.62 -35.94 -2.85
C GLY A 51 -15.76 -35.14 -3.42
N ALA A 52 -16.70 -34.76 -2.58
CA ALA A 52 -17.84 -33.91 -2.90
C ALA A 52 -18.28 -33.16 -1.65
N SER A 53 -18.91 -32.00 -1.81
CA SER A 53 -19.71 -31.39 -0.75
C SER A 53 -21.14 -31.87 -0.83
N SER A 54 -21.83 -32.05 0.30
CA SER A 54 -23.25 -32.38 0.32
C SER A 54 -24.12 -31.19 -0.08
N ASN A 55 -25.19 -31.46 -0.79
CA ASN A 55 -26.21 -30.50 -1.19
C ASN A 55 -27.09 -30.05 0.02
N GLN A 56 -28.05 -29.17 -0.22
CA GLN A 56 -28.96 -28.67 0.82
C GLN A 56 -29.78 -29.76 1.51
N ASP A 57 -30.11 -30.82 0.79
CA ASP A 57 -30.78 -32.00 1.33
C ASP A 57 -29.84 -33.04 1.95
N GLY A 58 -28.57 -32.68 2.09
CA GLY A 58 -27.53 -33.57 2.57
C GLY A 58 -27.01 -34.58 1.56
N SER A 59 -27.57 -34.63 0.36
CA SER A 59 -27.15 -35.59 -0.68
C SER A 59 -25.80 -35.24 -1.25
N PHE A 60 -24.99 -36.26 -1.59
CA PHE A 60 -23.72 -36.09 -2.28
C PHE A 60 -23.51 -37.10 -3.39
N SER A 61 -22.62 -36.77 -4.33
CA SER A 61 -22.24 -37.70 -5.41
C SER A 61 -20.73 -37.52 -5.72
N ILE A 62 -19.98 -38.61 -5.53
CA ILE A 62 -18.55 -38.68 -5.87
C ILE A 62 -18.39 -39.55 -7.08
N SER A 63 -17.81 -39.03 -8.15
CA SER A 63 -17.64 -39.72 -9.42
C SER A 63 -16.17 -40.03 -9.71
N GLY A 64 -15.92 -40.96 -10.64
CA GLY A 64 -14.53 -41.22 -11.09
C GLY A 64 -13.80 -42.37 -10.40
N LEU A 65 -14.49 -43.09 -9.57
CA LEU A 65 -13.88 -44.22 -8.85
C LEU A 65 -13.90 -45.49 -9.74
N SER A 66 -12.82 -46.24 -9.70
CA SER A 66 -12.72 -47.57 -10.32
C SER A 66 -13.38 -48.64 -9.44
N ASP A 67 -13.56 -49.88 -9.95
CA ASP A 67 -13.95 -50.99 -9.09
C ASP A 67 -12.94 -51.13 -7.93
N GLY A 68 -13.46 -51.17 -6.71
CA GLY A 68 -12.62 -51.25 -5.50
C GLY A 68 -13.43 -51.02 -4.22
N THR A 69 -12.81 -51.23 -3.09
CA THR A 69 -13.37 -50.93 -1.77
C THR A 69 -12.71 -49.68 -1.25
N TYR A 70 -13.54 -48.72 -0.84
CA TYR A 70 -13.11 -47.39 -0.43
C TYR A 70 -13.66 -47.05 0.95
N THR A 71 -12.91 -46.35 1.76
CA THR A 71 -13.42 -45.67 2.95
C THR A 71 -13.85 -44.27 2.53
N VAL A 72 -15.12 -43.96 2.79
CA VAL A 72 -15.69 -42.62 2.56
C VAL A 72 -15.85 -41.96 3.90
N THR A 73 -15.24 -40.79 4.09
CA THR A 73 -15.29 -40.02 5.31
C THR A 73 -16.03 -38.72 5.06
N ALA A 74 -17.06 -38.44 5.85
CA ALA A 74 -17.70 -37.12 5.85
C ALA A 74 -17.24 -36.31 7.06
N SER A 75 -16.92 -35.07 6.85
CA SER A 75 -16.62 -34.08 7.87
C SER A 75 -17.50 -32.85 7.73
N TYR A 76 -17.99 -32.32 8.85
CA TYR A 76 -18.79 -31.13 8.88
C TYR A 76 -18.47 -30.30 10.12
N ILE A 77 -18.46 -28.98 9.98
CA ILE A 77 -18.09 -28.06 11.06
C ILE A 77 -19.08 -28.26 12.24
N GLY A 78 -18.53 -28.62 13.41
CA GLY A 78 -19.31 -28.87 14.62
C GLY A 78 -19.76 -30.34 14.80
N TYR A 79 -19.26 -31.24 13.97
CA TYR A 79 -19.54 -32.66 14.05
C TYR A 79 -18.26 -33.48 14.02
N GLU A 80 -18.30 -34.69 14.62
CA GLU A 80 -17.21 -35.66 14.48
C GLU A 80 -17.26 -36.30 13.08
N ASP A 81 -16.08 -36.61 12.54
CA ASP A 81 -15.99 -37.25 11.24
C ASP A 81 -16.60 -38.64 11.28
N ALA A 82 -17.47 -38.93 10.34
CA ALA A 82 -18.05 -40.27 10.18
C ALA A 82 -17.47 -40.95 8.94
N SER A 83 -17.03 -42.20 9.09
CA SER A 83 -16.47 -42.99 7.97
C SER A 83 -17.25 -44.26 7.75
N ALA A 84 -17.38 -44.64 6.49
CA ALA A 84 -17.99 -45.90 6.10
C ALA A 84 -17.28 -46.53 4.92
N VAL A 85 -17.20 -47.88 4.91
CA VAL A 85 -16.60 -48.63 3.82
C VAL A 85 -17.64 -48.92 2.73
N VAL A 86 -17.30 -48.55 1.51
CA VAL A 86 -18.15 -48.71 0.33
C VAL A 86 -17.42 -49.48 -0.77
N THR A 87 -18.08 -50.45 -1.39
CA THR A 87 -17.54 -51.19 -2.52
C THR A 87 -18.18 -50.73 -3.83
N VAL A 88 -17.39 -50.25 -4.75
CA VAL A 88 -17.77 -49.89 -6.13
C VAL A 88 -17.47 -51.03 -7.03
N SER A 89 -18.46 -51.54 -7.79
CA SER A 89 -18.28 -52.65 -8.70
C SER A 89 -19.21 -52.64 -9.90
N GLY A 90 -18.73 -53.00 -11.08
CA GLY A 90 -19.52 -53.27 -12.27
C GLY A 90 -20.32 -52.11 -12.85
N GLY A 91 -19.87 -50.85 -12.69
CA GLY A 91 -20.47 -49.68 -13.27
C GLY A 91 -21.79 -49.23 -12.59
N LYS A 92 -22.08 -49.71 -11.37
CA LYS A 92 -23.25 -49.27 -10.59
C LYS A 92 -22.86 -48.26 -9.53
N ALA A 93 -23.75 -47.26 -9.33
CA ALA A 93 -23.61 -46.36 -8.20
C ALA A 93 -23.76 -47.12 -6.88
N SER A 94 -22.84 -46.93 -5.95
CA SER A 94 -22.94 -47.46 -4.60
C SER A 94 -23.47 -46.34 -3.67
N SER A 95 -24.35 -46.67 -2.74
CA SER A 95 -24.95 -45.70 -1.83
C SER A 95 -24.41 -45.88 -0.42
N VAL A 96 -24.06 -44.75 0.25
CA VAL A 96 -23.65 -44.73 1.64
C VAL A 96 -24.21 -43.50 2.35
N ASN A 97 -24.90 -43.71 3.47
CA ASN A 97 -25.37 -42.60 4.29
C ASN A 97 -24.44 -42.49 5.52
N LEU A 98 -24.01 -41.28 5.78
CA LEU A 98 -23.12 -40.95 6.86
C LEU A 98 -23.86 -40.07 7.88
N THR A 99 -23.95 -40.55 9.11
CA THR A 99 -24.50 -39.78 10.22
C THR A 99 -23.32 -39.29 11.08
N LEU A 100 -23.20 -38.01 11.24
CA LEU A 100 -22.17 -37.38 12.03
C LEU A 100 -22.74 -37.10 13.42
N ASP A 101 -22.06 -37.54 14.43
CA ASP A 101 -22.36 -37.17 15.80
C ASP A 101 -21.93 -35.72 16.04
N GLN A 102 -22.73 -34.96 16.81
CA GLN A 102 -22.35 -33.60 17.17
C GLN A 102 -21.06 -33.67 18.00
N GLY A 103 -19.97 -33.32 17.36
CA GLY A 103 -18.63 -33.47 17.92
C GLY A 103 -18.10 -32.22 18.58
N ASP A 104 -17.00 -32.40 19.24
CA ASP A 104 -16.25 -31.29 19.87
C ASP A 104 -15.71 -30.33 18.78
N ILE A 105 -16.14 -29.15 18.91
CA ILE A 105 -16.17 -28.03 17.98
C ILE A 105 -14.80 -27.70 17.33
N ARG A 106 -14.76 -27.67 15.97
CA ARG A 106 -13.89 -26.80 15.11
C ARG A 106 -12.36 -26.83 15.33
N LEU A 107 -11.79 -27.70 16.15
CA LEU A 107 -10.34 -27.88 16.24
C LEU A 107 -9.79 -28.79 15.12
N ASN A 108 -10.67 -29.47 14.40
CA ASN A 108 -10.32 -30.40 13.32
C ASN A 108 -10.23 -29.73 11.94
N GLN A 109 -10.18 -28.38 11.89
CA GLN A 109 -9.95 -27.67 10.63
C GLN A 109 -8.57 -28.03 10.07
N VAL A 110 -8.54 -28.36 8.77
CA VAL A 110 -7.32 -28.65 8.04
C VAL A 110 -6.77 -27.37 7.44
N VAL A 111 -5.47 -27.14 7.63
CA VAL A 111 -4.73 -26.03 7.06
C VAL A 111 -3.60 -26.56 6.17
N VAL A 112 -3.17 -25.75 5.22
CA VAL A 112 -2.06 -26.06 4.34
C VAL A 112 -0.96 -25.01 4.47
N SER A 113 -1.34 -23.75 4.69
CA SER A 113 -0.42 -22.61 4.59
C SER A 113 0.63 -22.56 5.71
N ALA A 114 0.39 -23.22 6.85
CA ALA A 114 1.32 -23.19 7.99
C ALA A 114 2.60 -24.01 7.78
N SER A 115 2.54 -25.08 6.95
CA SER A 115 3.63 -26.03 6.74
C SER A 115 3.75 -26.54 5.30
N LEU A 116 2.97 -25.94 4.37
CA LEU A 116 2.89 -26.36 2.96
C LEU A 116 2.44 -27.83 2.77
N LYS A 117 1.72 -28.37 3.74
CA LYS A 117 1.07 -29.68 3.73
C LYS A 117 -0.24 -29.65 4.49
N LYS A 118 -1.13 -30.60 4.20
CA LYS A 118 -2.38 -30.73 4.96
C LYS A 118 -2.06 -31.15 6.40
N GLU A 119 -2.49 -30.40 7.39
CA GLU A 119 -2.40 -30.71 8.81
C GLU A 119 -3.55 -30.07 9.59
N LEU A 120 -3.79 -30.54 10.81
CA LEU A 120 -4.81 -29.92 11.68
C LEU A 120 -4.32 -28.53 12.16
N VAL A 121 -5.23 -27.60 12.32
CA VAL A 121 -4.93 -26.25 12.89
C VAL A 121 -4.26 -26.39 14.27
N THR A 122 -4.64 -27.41 15.04
CA THR A 122 -4.05 -27.71 16.36
C THR A 122 -2.64 -28.34 16.27
N GLU A 123 -2.19 -28.81 15.09
CA GLU A 123 -0.83 -29.32 14.89
C GLU A 123 0.08 -28.29 14.20
N ALA A 124 -0.47 -27.19 13.75
CA ALA A 124 0.26 -26.20 12.96
C ALA A 124 1.38 -25.53 13.76
N PRO A 125 2.61 -25.43 13.18
CA PRO A 125 3.76 -24.79 13.85
C PRO A 125 3.75 -23.26 13.71
N ALA A 126 2.56 -22.66 13.65
CA ALA A 126 2.35 -21.20 13.47
C ALA A 126 0.99 -20.77 14.04
N SER A 127 0.82 -19.47 14.25
CA SER A 127 -0.49 -18.86 14.53
C SER A 127 -1.34 -18.85 13.27
N VAL A 128 -2.43 -19.62 13.23
CA VAL A 128 -3.30 -19.75 12.06
C VAL A 128 -4.75 -19.48 12.42
N THR A 129 -5.44 -18.72 11.55
CA THR A 129 -6.91 -18.56 11.57
C THR A 129 -7.46 -19.00 10.23
N VAL A 130 -8.59 -19.74 10.25
CA VAL A 130 -9.26 -20.24 9.05
C VAL A 130 -10.70 -19.76 9.01
N PHE A 131 -11.14 -19.29 7.85
CA PHE A 131 -12.52 -18.93 7.54
C PHE A 131 -13.04 -19.80 6.42
N GLY A 132 -14.23 -20.35 6.58
CA GLY A 132 -14.95 -21.03 5.50
C GLY A 132 -15.59 -20.04 4.53
N GLY A 133 -15.77 -20.44 3.27
CA GLY A 133 -16.46 -19.63 2.25
C GLY A 133 -17.88 -19.25 2.64
N ASP A 134 -18.60 -20.14 3.32
CA ASP A 134 -19.96 -19.87 3.79
C ASP A 134 -20.00 -18.76 4.86
N GLU A 135 -18.97 -18.68 5.72
CA GLU A 135 -18.82 -17.60 6.68
C GLU A 135 -18.54 -16.25 5.98
N LEU A 136 -17.76 -16.27 4.90
CA LEU A 136 -17.51 -15.08 4.07
C LEU A 136 -18.80 -14.57 3.44
N GLU A 137 -19.57 -15.46 2.78
CA GLU A 137 -20.85 -15.10 2.18
C GLU A 137 -21.89 -14.63 3.22
N ALA A 138 -21.92 -15.25 4.39
CA ALA A 138 -22.89 -14.91 5.45
C ALA A 138 -22.68 -13.50 6.00
N ARG A 139 -21.45 -12.99 6.02
CA ARG A 139 -21.14 -11.65 6.53
C ARG A 139 -21.58 -10.52 5.59
N GLY A 140 -21.77 -10.80 4.28
CA GLY A 140 -22.24 -9.82 3.31
C GLY A 140 -21.33 -8.60 3.14
N ALA A 141 -20.04 -8.75 3.43
CA ALA A 141 -19.05 -7.69 3.29
C ALA A 141 -18.80 -7.33 1.82
N THR A 142 -18.31 -6.13 1.56
CA THR A 142 -18.01 -5.69 0.19
C THR A 142 -16.77 -6.38 -0.36
N THR A 143 -15.80 -6.69 0.51
CA THR A 143 -14.54 -7.35 0.14
C THR A 143 -14.15 -8.44 1.16
N ILE A 144 -13.29 -9.36 0.73
CA ILE A 144 -12.68 -10.36 1.63
C ILE A 144 -11.84 -9.67 2.71
N ALA A 145 -11.22 -8.54 2.39
CA ALA A 145 -10.43 -7.76 3.35
C ALA A 145 -11.29 -7.24 4.52
N ASP A 146 -12.53 -6.83 4.29
CA ASP A 146 -13.47 -6.40 5.34
C ASP A 146 -13.75 -7.53 6.34
N VAL A 147 -13.81 -8.78 5.86
CA VAL A 147 -14.07 -9.94 6.72
C VAL A 147 -12.87 -10.27 7.60
N ILE A 148 -11.68 -10.29 7.02
CA ILE A 148 -10.46 -10.66 7.75
C ILE A 148 -9.95 -9.52 8.64
N GLY A 149 -10.28 -8.27 8.33
CA GLY A 149 -9.79 -7.08 9.03
C GLY A 149 -10.17 -7.00 10.51
N ASN A 150 -11.20 -7.73 10.93
CA ASN A 150 -11.64 -7.79 12.34
C ASN A 150 -10.96 -8.91 13.15
N GLN A 151 -9.89 -9.53 12.63
CA GLN A 151 -9.21 -10.63 13.30
C GLN A 151 -8.05 -10.17 14.17
N ALA A 152 -7.72 -10.96 15.19
CA ALA A 152 -6.55 -10.69 16.02
C ALA A 152 -5.28 -10.68 15.15
N GLY A 153 -4.40 -9.69 15.35
CA GLY A 153 -3.14 -9.54 14.64
C GLY A 153 -3.27 -9.09 13.17
N VAL A 154 -4.47 -8.74 12.71
CA VAL A 154 -4.67 -8.15 11.37
C VAL A 154 -4.72 -6.64 11.49
N GLU A 155 -3.84 -5.98 10.77
CA GLU A 155 -3.85 -4.53 10.57
C GLU A 155 -4.64 -4.23 9.30
N TYR A 156 -5.78 -3.60 9.46
CA TYR A 156 -6.69 -3.29 8.37
C TYR A 156 -6.94 -1.79 8.33
N MET A 157 -6.70 -1.19 7.18
CA MET A 157 -6.88 0.23 6.93
C MET A 157 -7.69 0.40 5.65
N LYS A 158 -8.93 0.82 5.78
CA LYS A 158 -9.85 1.07 4.67
C LYS A 158 -9.56 2.44 4.05
N THR A 159 -9.35 2.48 2.76
CA THR A 159 -9.01 3.70 2.00
C THR A 159 -10.05 4.07 0.96
N GLY A 160 -11.12 3.29 0.86
CA GLY A 160 -12.27 3.47 -0.04
C GLY A 160 -13.34 2.44 0.25
N LEU A 161 -14.40 2.36 -0.54
CA LEU A 161 -15.45 1.36 -0.34
C LEU A 161 -14.91 -0.07 -0.51
N GLU A 162 -14.05 -0.30 -1.49
CA GLU A 162 -13.39 -1.59 -1.73
C GLU A 162 -11.87 -1.55 -1.58
N SER A 163 -11.27 -0.37 -1.57
CA SER A 163 -9.82 -0.23 -1.41
C SER A 163 -9.41 -0.30 0.06
N SER A 164 -8.38 -1.06 0.34
CA SER A 164 -7.84 -1.23 1.69
C SER A 164 -6.40 -1.74 1.67
N ASN A 165 -5.65 -1.42 2.73
CA ASN A 165 -4.39 -2.06 3.04
C ASN A 165 -4.58 -3.08 4.15
N VAL A 166 -3.96 -4.23 4.00
CA VAL A 166 -3.97 -5.32 4.99
C VAL A 166 -2.54 -5.75 5.25
N THR A 167 -2.15 -5.74 6.52
CA THR A 167 -0.89 -6.33 7.00
C THR A 167 -1.15 -7.16 8.25
N LEU A 168 -0.10 -7.73 8.82
CA LEU A 168 -0.19 -8.54 10.04
C LEU A 168 0.84 -8.02 11.05
N ARG A 169 0.43 -7.83 12.33
CA ARG A 169 1.35 -7.47 13.42
C ARG A 169 2.10 -6.15 13.25
N GLY A 170 1.42 -5.09 12.84
CA GLY A 170 1.98 -3.74 12.72
C GLY A 170 2.44 -3.35 11.32
N PHE A 171 3.04 -2.16 11.20
CA PHE A 171 3.64 -1.62 9.98
C PHE A 171 2.67 -1.59 8.78
N ASN A 172 1.50 -1.01 8.97
CA ASN A 172 0.48 -0.90 7.92
C ASN A 172 0.69 0.37 7.07
N GLY A 173 1.78 0.37 6.32
CA GLY A 173 2.06 1.43 5.36
C GLY A 173 1.33 1.24 4.04
N VAL A 174 1.17 2.33 3.30
CA VAL A 174 0.70 2.28 1.91
C VAL A 174 1.68 1.45 1.07
N PHE A 175 1.15 0.51 0.28
CA PHE A 175 1.95 -0.48 -0.47
C PHE A 175 2.86 -1.35 0.41
N SER A 176 2.36 -1.75 1.57
CA SER A 176 3.12 -2.70 2.40
C SER A 176 3.37 -4.00 1.62
N GLY A 177 4.64 -4.34 1.45
CA GLY A 177 5.11 -5.61 0.89
C GLY A 177 5.30 -6.71 1.94
N ALA A 178 4.91 -6.47 3.19
CA ALA A 178 5.28 -7.30 4.34
C ALA A 178 4.54 -8.64 4.46
N ILE A 179 3.54 -8.89 3.62
CA ILE A 179 2.79 -10.14 3.57
C ILE A 179 2.74 -10.71 2.15
N HIS A 180 2.54 -12.01 2.02
CA HIS A 180 2.07 -12.61 0.78
C HIS A 180 0.56 -12.88 0.84
N ALA A 181 -0.20 -12.37 -0.11
CA ALA A 181 -1.52 -12.92 -0.43
C ALA A 181 -1.37 -13.89 -1.60
N VAL A 182 -1.91 -15.09 -1.47
CA VAL A 182 -1.85 -16.11 -2.51
C VAL A 182 -3.24 -16.66 -2.81
N VAL A 183 -3.52 -16.91 -4.08
CA VAL A 183 -4.77 -17.54 -4.54
C VAL A 183 -4.41 -18.87 -5.20
N ASP A 184 -4.82 -19.99 -4.62
CA ASP A 184 -4.48 -21.34 -5.08
C ASP A 184 -2.96 -21.49 -5.33
N ASN A 185 -2.10 -20.99 -4.40
CA ASN A 185 -0.63 -20.91 -4.49
C ASN A 185 -0.06 -19.97 -5.58
N ARG A 186 -0.86 -19.14 -6.22
CA ARG A 186 -0.39 -18.07 -7.10
C ARG A 186 -0.23 -16.78 -6.31
N TRP A 187 0.94 -16.18 -6.33
CA TRP A 187 1.22 -14.90 -5.70
C TRP A 187 0.42 -13.78 -6.37
N THR A 188 -0.18 -12.89 -5.58
CA THR A 188 -1.09 -11.83 -6.06
C THR A 188 -0.47 -10.43 -5.99
N ARG A 189 0.85 -10.33 -6.04
CA ARG A 189 1.55 -9.04 -6.00
C ARG A 189 1.49 -8.33 -7.34
N ALA A 190 1.24 -7.02 -7.27
CA ALA A 190 1.41 -6.13 -8.42
C ALA A 190 2.92 -6.05 -8.78
N PRO A 191 3.30 -6.27 -10.05
CA PRO A 191 4.71 -6.43 -10.40
C PRO A 191 5.62 -5.25 -10.08
N VAL A 192 5.18 -4.00 -10.38
CA VAL A 192 5.97 -2.80 -10.16
C VAL A 192 6.06 -2.44 -8.68
N VAL A 193 4.90 -2.32 -8.02
CA VAL A 193 4.84 -1.78 -6.65
C VAL A 193 5.19 -2.83 -5.60
N ASN A 194 5.26 -4.10 -5.97
CA ASN A 194 5.49 -5.25 -5.08
C ASN A 194 4.51 -5.31 -3.88
N ALA A 195 3.34 -4.72 -4.01
CA ALA A 195 2.33 -4.63 -2.96
C ALA A 195 1.18 -5.62 -3.17
N GLN A 196 0.50 -5.95 -2.08
CA GLN A 196 -0.69 -6.79 -2.09
C GLN A 196 -1.92 -5.93 -2.31
N LEU A 197 -2.53 -6.06 -3.47
CA LEU A 197 -3.77 -5.38 -3.83
C LEU A 197 -4.89 -6.41 -3.91
N LEU A 198 -5.42 -6.82 -2.73
CA LEU A 198 -6.46 -7.86 -2.65
C LEU A 198 -7.69 -7.52 -3.49
N GLN A 199 -8.08 -6.24 -3.54
CA GLN A 199 -9.21 -5.76 -4.34
C GLN A 199 -9.04 -6.02 -5.84
N PHE A 200 -7.79 -6.16 -6.34
CA PHE A 200 -7.49 -6.41 -7.75
C PHE A 200 -7.35 -7.90 -8.06
N PHE A 201 -6.80 -8.68 -7.13
CA PHE A 201 -6.34 -10.03 -7.37
C PHE A 201 -7.19 -11.12 -6.70
N ALA A 202 -8.03 -10.79 -5.70
CA ALA A 202 -8.88 -11.76 -5.05
C ALA A 202 -9.97 -12.30 -5.99
N PRO A 203 -10.34 -13.58 -5.86
CA PRO A 203 -11.52 -14.14 -6.53
C PRO A 203 -12.81 -13.55 -5.92
N ASP A 204 -13.94 -13.77 -6.58
CA ASP A 204 -15.24 -13.47 -5.99
C ASP A 204 -15.47 -14.32 -4.72
N ASP A 205 -16.05 -13.73 -3.70
CA ASP A 205 -16.35 -14.39 -2.42
C ASP A 205 -17.17 -15.68 -2.59
N SER A 206 -18.09 -15.71 -3.55
CA SER A 206 -18.87 -16.90 -3.89
C SER A 206 -18.04 -18.09 -4.39
N ASP A 207 -16.82 -17.83 -4.89
CA ASP A 207 -15.90 -18.85 -5.39
C ASP A 207 -14.84 -19.27 -4.38
N VAL A 208 -14.75 -18.59 -3.23
CA VAL A 208 -13.78 -18.93 -2.18
C VAL A 208 -14.29 -20.12 -1.37
N GLU A 209 -13.43 -21.12 -1.19
CA GLU A 209 -13.67 -22.26 -0.31
C GLU A 209 -13.31 -21.91 1.14
N ARG A 210 -12.14 -21.32 1.31
CA ARG A 210 -11.64 -20.87 2.61
C ARG A 210 -10.51 -19.87 2.47
N VAL A 211 -10.30 -19.09 3.53
CA VAL A 211 -9.16 -18.21 3.73
C VAL A 211 -8.36 -18.70 4.93
N GLU A 212 -7.06 -18.83 4.79
CA GLU A 212 -6.12 -19.16 5.85
C GLU A 212 -5.21 -17.95 6.13
N LEU A 213 -5.18 -17.47 7.36
CA LEU A 213 -4.27 -16.42 7.82
C LEU A 213 -3.16 -17.06 8.64
N VAL A 214 -1.93 -17.00 8.17
CA VAL A 214 -0.74 -17.44 8.90
C VAL A 214 0.03 -16.23 9.36
N ARG A 215 0.20 -16.05 10.66
CA ARG A 215 0.93 -14.93 11.26
C ARG A 215 2.32 -15.32 11.68
N GLY A 216 3.24 -14.36 11.63
CA GLY A 216 4.62 -14.55 12.02
C GLY A 216 5.52 -15.10 10.90
N PRO A 217 6.71 -15.64 11.24
CA PRO A 217 7.75 -16.00 10.29
C PRO A 217 7.30 -16.94 9.19
N ALA A 218 7.19 -16.45 7.94
CA ALA A 218 6.78 -17.24 6.79
C ALA A 218 7.83 -17.28 5.66
N SER A 219 8.85 -16.42 5.68
CA SER A 219 9.91 -16.40 4.65
C SER A 219 10.60 -17.74 4.43
N PRO A 220 10.85 -18.56 5.46
CA PRO A 220 11.45 -19.88 5.25
C PRO A 220 10.64 -20.83 4.36
N MET A 221 9.34 -20.57 4.18
CA MET A 221 8.46 -21.42 3.36
C MET A 221 7.97 -20.73 2.09
N TYR A 222 7.72 -19.41 2.16
CA TYR A 222 7.08 -18.64 1.09
C TYR A 222 8.02 -17.67 0.37
N GLY A 223 9.28 -17.57 0.83
CA GLY A 223 10.27 -16.67 0.28
C GLY A 223 10.29 -15.28 0.95
N PRO A 224 11.19 -14.42 0.49
CA PRO A 224 11.34 -13.06 0.98
C PRO A 224 10.02 -12.27 0.93
N ASP A 225 9.97 -11.15 1.65
CA ASP A 225 8.82 -10.24 1.74
C ASP A 225 7.56 -10.89 2.38
N THR A 226 7.74 -11.86 3.28
CA THR A 226 6.67 -12.50 4.07
C THR A 226 6.93 -12.41 5.57
N GLN A 227 7.57 -11.33 5.98
CA GLN A 227 8.04 -11.11 7.34
C GLN A 227 6.91 -11.07 8.37
N GLN A 228 5.72 -10.63 7.98
CA GLN A 228 4.56 -10.56 8.87
C GLN A 228 3.63 -11.77 8.73
N GLY A 229 3.64 -12.45 7.58
CA GLY A 229 2.83 -13.64 7.37
C GLY A 229 2.27 -13.82 5.97
N VAL A 230 1.28 -14.70 5.86
CA VAL A 230 0.65 -15.09 4.58
C VAL A 230 -0.87 -15.10 4.72
N ILE A 231 -1.57 -14.61 3.70
CA ILE A 231 -3.02 -14.73 3.51
C ILE A 231 -3.24 -15.66 2.32
N SER A 232 -3.75 -16.86 2.55
CA SER A 232 -4.01 -17.84 1.50
C SER A 232 -5.51 -17.97 1.23
N LEU A 233 -5.90 -17.73 -0.01
CA LEU A 233 -7.26 -17.91 -0.51
C LEU A 233 -7.29 -19.19 -1.35
N PHE A 234 -8.15 -20.12 -0.97
CA PHE A 234 -8.39 -21.34 -1.73
C PHE A 234 -9.74 -21.25 -2.41
N THR A 235 -9.78 -21.51 -3.72
CA THR A 235 -11.03 -21.45 -4.47
C THR A 235 -11.68 -22.83 -4.54
N LYS A 236 -13.01 -22.85 -4.51
CA LYS A 236 -13.84 -24.08 -4.61
C LYS A 236 -13.48 -24.90 -5.84
N SER A 237 -13.43 -26.21 -5.70
CA SER A 237 -13.24 -27.11 -6.83
C SER A 237 -14.46 -27.08 -7.77
N PRO A 238 -14.28 -27.04 -9.10
CA PRO A 238 -15.40 -27.11 -10.05
C PRO A 238 -16.21 -28.41 -9.97
N PHE A 239 -15.68 -29.49 -9.36
CA PHE A 239 -16.43 -30.72 -9.10
C PHE A 239 -17.51 -30.55 -8.02
N ASN A 240 -17.33 -29.56 -7.13
CA ASN A 240 -18.16 -29.36 -5.96
C ASN A 240 -19.04 -28.10 -6.08
N GLN A 241 -19.26 -27.57 -7.28
CA GLN A 241 -20.01 -26.34 -7.49
C GLN A 241 -21.17 -26.55 -8.46
N GLY A 242 -22.29 -25.85 -8.18
CA GLY A 242 -23.42 -25.70 -9.09
C GLY A 242 -23.34 -24.37 -9.87
N ASN A 243 -24.36 -24.16 -10.69
CA ASN A 243 -24.57 -22.88 -11.36
C ASN A 243 -25.17 -21.87 -10.38
N ARG A 244 -24.80 -20.59 -10.48
CA ARG A 244 -25.29 -19.55 -9.59
C ARG A 244 -25.42 -18.22 -10.34
N ILE A 245 -26.41 -17.45 -9.97
CA ILE A 245 -26.56 -16.03 -10.36
C ILE A 245 -26.80 -15.24 -9.08
N ALA A 246 -26.17 -14.09 -8.94
CA ALA A 246 -26.42 -13.19 -7.82
C ALA A 246 -26.40 -11.72 -8.27
N LEU A 247 -27.23 -10.91 -7.62
CA LEU A 247 -27.31 -9.47 -7.76
C LEU A 247 -27.22 -8.84 -6.36
N THR A 248 -26.32 -7.88 -6.18
CA THR A 248 -26.26 -7.05 -4.97
C THR A 248 -26.41 -5.58 -5.37
N VAL A 249 -27.25 -4.86 -4.66
CA VAL A 249 -27.40 -3.41 -4.80
C VAL A 249 -27.27 -2.75 -3.43
N GLY A 250 -26.78 -1.52 -3.40
CA GLY A 250 -26.55 -0.83 -2.12
C GLY A 250 -26.47 0.67 -2.22
N ASP A 251 -26.16 1.27 -1.08
CA ASP A 251 -25.87 2.69 -0.98
C ASP A 251 -24.73 3.07 -1.94
N ARG A 252 -24.55 4.35 -2.24
CA ARG A 252 -23.50 4.87 -3.13
C ARG A 252 -23.56 4.28 -4.54
N ASN A 253 -24.77 4.03 -5.05
CA ASN A 253 -25.00 3.41 -6.36
C ASN A 253 -24.27 2.07 -6.54
N PHE A 254 -23.99 1.37 -5.44
CA PHE A 254 -23.34 0.06 -5.51
C PHE A 254 -24.20 -0.95 -6.23
N MET A 255 -23.61 -1.60 -7.21
CA MET A 255 -24.20 -2.72 -7.93
C MET A 255 -23.13 -3.78 -8.19
N LYS A 256 -23.42 -5.04 -7.85
CA LYS A 256 -22.60 -6.22 -8.19
C LYS A 256 -23.49 -7.26 -8.85
N ILE A 257 -23.09 -7.71 -10.03
CA ILE A 257 -23.71 -8.84 -10.71
C ILE A 257 -22.68 -9.97 -10.75
N TYR A 258 -23.08 -11.15 -10.37
CA TYR A 258 -22.25 -12.36 -10.39
C TYR A 258 -22.96 -13.49 -11.11
N GLY A 259 -22.23 -14.27 -11.89
CA GLY A 259 -22.69 -15.47 -12.56
C GLY A 259 -21.63 -16.56 -12.58
N ARG A 260 -22.03 -17.79 -12.31
CA ARG A 260 -21.16 -18.97 -12.35
C ARG A 260 -21.87 -20.13 -13.08
N VAL A 261 -21.10 -20.80 -13.95
CA VAL A 261 -21.46 -22.07 -14.54
C VAL A 261 -20.36 -23.08 -14.21
N ALA A 262 -20.73 -24.19 -13.56
CA ALA A 262 -19.82 -25.28 -13.28
C ALA A 262 -20.35 -26.56 -13.99
N HIS A 263 -19.46 -27.22 -14.72
CA HIS A 263 -19.83 -28.41 -15.48
C HIS A 263 -18.79 -29.52 -15.31
N GLN A 264 -19.28 -30.71 -14.98
CA GLN A 264 -18.47 -31.93 -14.95
C GLN A 264 -18.52 -32.62 -16.31
N TRP A 265 -17.36 -32.68 -16.98
CA TRP A 265 -17.16 -33.38 -18.26
C TRP A 265 -17.07 -34.92 -18.12
N GLY A 266 -17.46 -35.42 -16.98
CA GLY A 266 -17.36 -36.81 -16.54
C GLY A 266 -16.61 -36.89 -15.21
N ALA A 267 -16.22 -38.07 -14.81
CA ALA A 267 -15.61 -38.31 -13.51
C ALA A 267 -14.22 -37.70 -13.31
N ARG A 268 -13.54 -37.32 -14.40
CA ARG A 268 -12.13 -36.92 -14.35
C ARG A 268 -11.87 -35.48 -14.75
N ALA A 269 -12.86 -34.76 -15.20
CA ALA A 269 -12.68 -33.38 -15.60
C ALA A 269 -13.89 -32.54 -15.21
N ALA A 270 -13.66 -31.36 -14.69
CA ALA A 270 -14.67 -30.36 -14.41
C ALA A 270 -14.15 -28.95 -14.69
N THR A 271 -15.03 -28.08 -15.14
CA THR A 271 -14.70 -26.67 -15.41
C THR A 271 -15.72 -25.76 -14.75
N ARG A 272 -15.24 -24.71 -14.11
CA ARG A 272 -16.00 -23.55 -13.65
C ARG A 272 -15.68 -22.37 -14.54
N ILE A 273 -16.69 -21.60 -14.86
CA ILE A 273 -16.59 -20.29 -15.51
C ILE A 273 -17.35 -19.32 -14.61
N SER A 274 -16.72 -18.27 -14.16
CA SER A 274 -17.32 -17.22 -13.35
C SER A 274 -17.18 -15.87 -14.04
N PHE A 275 -18.18 -15.04 -13.87
CA PHE A 275 -18.24 -13.66 -14.32
C PHE A 275 -18.72 -12.80 -13.16
N SER A 276 -18.08 -11.68 -12.91
CA SER A 276 -18.62 -10.64 -12.04
C SER A 276 -18.41 -9.26 -12.65
N HIS A 277 -19.38 -8.39 -12.40
CA HIS A 277 -19.28 -6.96 -12.71
C HIS A 277 -19.78 -6.19 -11.50
N ARG A 278 -19.02 -5.18 -11.08
CA ARG A 278 -19.40 -4.28 -9.99
C ARG A 278 -19.06 -2.84 -10.34
N SER A 279 -19.88 -1.92 -9.83
CA SER A 279 -19.66 -0.49 -9.96
C SER A 279 -20.25 0.25 -8.75
N PHE A 280 -19.68 1.37 -8.37
CA PHE A 280 -20.12 2.17 -7.22
C PHE A 280 -19.55 3.59 -7.28
N GLU A 281 -20.04 4.45 -6.38
CA GLU A 281 -19.43 5.75 -6.07
C GLU A 281 -18.62 5.62 -4.78
N ASP A 282 -17.32 5.93 -4.83
CA ASP A 282 -16.48 5.83 -3.65
C ASP A 282 -16.78 6.94 -2.63
N TRP A 283 -16.27 6.77 -1.39
CA TRP A 283 -16.35 7.77 -0.35
C TRP A 283 -15.62 9.04 -0.77
N GLU A 284 -16.23 10.19 -0.45
CA GLU A 284 -15.54 11.46 -0.68
C GLU A 284 -14.37 11.61 0.29
N SER A 285 -13.27 12.11 -0.25
CA SER A 285 -12.10 12.43 0.54
C SER A 285 -12.18 13.86 1.04
N ASN A 286 -11.79 14.10 2.27
CA ASN A 286 -11.62 15.43 2.87
C ASN A 286 -10.35 16.15 2.42
N MET A 287 -9.70 15.67 1.37
CA MET A 287 -8.55 16.32 0.80
C MET A 287 -8.88 17.77 0.40
N PRO A 288 -8.04 18.73 0.78
CA PRO A 288 -8.15 20.09 0.28
C PRO A 288 -8.20 20.12 -1.25
N ARG A 289 -8.97 21.06 -1.77
CA ARG A 289 -9.14 21.26 -3.22
C ARG A 289 -8.24 22.36 -3.79
N SER A 290 -7.57 23.09 -2.91
CA SER A 290 -6.67 24.18 -3.27
C SER A 290 -5.50 24.26 -2.30
N GLN A 291 -4.42 24.85 -2.75
CA GLN A 291 -3.27 25.17 -1.91
C GLN A 291 -3.65 26.03 -0.69
N ALA A 292 -4.57 26.98 -0.85
CA ALA A 292 -5.02 27.84 0.25
C ALA A 292 -5.75 27.03 1.34
N GLU A 293 -6.57 26.05 0.96
CA GLU A 293 -7.23 25.12 1.90
C GLU A 293 -6.20 24.24 2.60
N ALA A 294 -5.22 23.69 1.86
CA ALA A 294 -4.16 22.88 2.44
C ALA A 294 -3.34 23.67 3.47
N ALA A 295 -2.91 24.87 3.11
CA ALA A 295 -2.17 25.74 4.01
C ALA A 295 -3.00 26.12 5.26
N ALA A 296 -4.30 26.36 5.11
CA ALA A 296 -5.20 26.64 6.24
C ALA A 296 -5.37 25.42 7.17
N ALA A 297 -5.27 24.20 6.61
CA ALA A 297 -5.28 22.95 7.36
C ALA A 297 -3.92 22.54 7.93
N GLY A 298 -2.85 23.30 7.65
CA GLY A 298 -1.51 23.05 8.17
C GLY A 298 -0.69 22.01 7.41
N HIS A 299 -1.06 21.71 6.17
CA HIS A 299 -0.28 20.77 5.31
C HIS A 299 -0.17 21.26 3.86
N SER A 300 0.68 20.62 3.08
CA SER A 300 0.99 21.02 1.69
C SER A 300 0.25 20.22 0.62
N TYR A 301 -0.36 19.12 0.99
CA TYR A 301 -1.05 18.25 0.04
C TYR A 301 -2.45 18.76 -0.29
N TYR A 302 -2.80 18.78 -1.56
CA TYR A 302 -4.16 19.04 -2.06
C TYR A 302 -4.40 18.36 -3.40
N GLU A 303 -5.67 18.12 -3.71
CA GLU A 303 -6.11 17.52 -4.97
C GLU A 303 -6.97 18.50 -5.74
N PRO A 304 -6.45 19.19 -6.76
CA PRO A 304 -7.22 20.14 -7.55
C PRO A 304 -8.47 19.48 -8.14
N GLU A 305 -9.64 20.13 -7.97
CA GLU A 305 -10.92 19.62 -8.45
C GLU A 305 -10.90 19.31 -9.95
N MET A 306 -10.16 20.08 -10.74
CA MET A 306 -10.03 19.86 -12.17
C MET A 306 -9.31 18.53 -12.48
N ILE A 307 -8.26 18.20 -11.71
CA ILE A 307 -7.54 16.94 -11.88
C ILE A 307 -8.41 15.77 -11.44
N ARG A 308 -9.11 15.92 -10.30
CA ARG A 308 -10.06 14.91 -9.83
C ARG A 308 -11.13 14.56 -10.86
N ARG A 309 -11.58 15.54 -11.64
CA ARG A 309 -12.56 15.33 -12.72
C ARG A 309 -11.93 14.85 -14.02
N GLY A 310 -10.61 14.56 -14.05
CA GLY A 310 -9.91 14.17 -15.26
C GLY A 310 -9.82 15.27 -16.32
N LEU A 311 -9.98 16.54 -15.92
CA LEU A 311 -9.94 17.68 -16.83
C LEU A 311 -8.51 18.23 -16.91
N GLN A 312 -7.99 18.26 -18.11
CA GLN A 312 -6.75 18.97 -18.41
C GLN A 312 -7.05 20.46 -18.65
N THR A 313 -6.30 21.33 -18.00
CA THR A 313 -6.37 22.79 -18.27
C THR A 313 -4.99 23.32 -18.64
N THR A 314 -4.96 24.56 -19.17
CA THR A 314 -3.69 25.28 -19.41
C THR A 314 -2.96 25.62 -18.10
N ALA A 315 -3.66 25.65 -16.96
CA ALA A 315 -3.09 25.86 -15.64
C ALA A 315 -2.48 24.57 -15.04
N TYR A 316 -2.98 23.40 -15.49
CA TYR A 316 -2.49 22.07 -15.09
C TYR A 316 -2.26 21.25 -16.37
N PRO A 317 -1.26 21.60 -17.21
CA PRO A 317 -0.90 20.77 -18.36
C PRO A 317 -0.36 19.46 -17.79
N PHE A 318 -0.79 18.32 -18.34
CA PHE A 318 -0.09 17.05 -18.07
C PHE A 318 1.38 17.25 -18.40
N ILE A 319 2.28 16.67 -17.58
CA ILE A 319 3.72 16.86 -17.73
C ILE A 319 4.10 16.54 -19.17
N ASP A 320 4.76 17.48 -19.83
CA ASP A 320 5.51 17.23 -21.03
C ASP A 320 6.82 16.49 -20.61
N TYR A 321 6.77 15.16 -20.64
CA TYR A 321 7.94 14.33 -20.35
C TYR A 321 9.10 14.62 -21.31
N ALA A 322 8.85 15.12 -22.51
CA ALA A 322 9.89 15.52 -23.46
C ALA A 322 10.77 16.64 -22.90
N SER A 323 10.22 17.57 -22.13
CA SER A 323 10.98 18.65 -21.49
C SER A 323 11.80 18.19 -20.28
N SER A 324 11.48 17.04 -19.69
CA SER A 324 12.20 16.43 -18.57
C SER A 324 13.26 15.40 -19.00
N GLY A 325 13.45 15.19 -20.30
CA GLY A 325 14.33 14.16 -20.85
C GLY A 325 13.68 12.77 -21.00
N TYR A 326 12.44 12.64 -20.62
CA TYR A 326 11.64 11.41 -20.81
C TYR A 326 10.68 11.59 -21.98
N ASN A 327 10.57 10.57 -22.82
CA ASN A 327 9.53 10.55 -23.87
C ASN A 327 8.16 10.33 -23.20
N ASP A 328 7.18 11.19 -23.51
CA ASP A 328 5.79 10.92 -23.17
C ASP A 328 5.33 9.65 -23.90
N PRO A 329 5.13 8.52 -23.22
CA PRO A 329 4.80 7.28 -23.90
C PRO A 329 3.35 7.25 -24.40
N VAL A 330 2.48 8.13 -23.88
CA VAL A 330 1.05 8.05 -24.15
C VAL A 330 0.55 9.12 -25.11
N GLY A 331 1.33 10.23 -25.34
CA GLY A 331 1.01 11.26 -26.37
C GLY A 331 -0.46 11.73 -26.35
N GLY A 332 -1.15 11.52 -25.26
CA GLY A 332 -2.59 11.54 -25.22
C GLY A 332 -3.14 12.61 -24.30
N VAL A 333 -3.66 13.66 -24.92
CA VAL A 333 -4.73 14.44 -24.30
C VAL A 333 -5.83 13.45 -23.89
N ARG A 334 -6.06 13.25 -22.59
CA ARG A 334 -7.29 12.64 -22.15
C ARG A 334 -8.44 13.45 -22.71
N ASN A 335 -9.24 12.85 -23.57
CA ASN A 335 -10.51 13.45 -23.96
C ASN A 335 -11.33 13.56 -22.66
N ALA A 336 -11.56 14.79 -22.21
CA ALA A 336 -12.45 15.08 -21.12
C ALA A 336 -13.80 14.40 -21.40
N ALA A 337 -14.01 13.25 -20.82
CA ALA A 337 -15.35 12.79 -20.57
C ALA A 337 -16.04 13.87 -19.75
N SER A 338 -17.31 14.13 -20.01
CA SER A 338 -18.05 15.28 -19.50
C SER A 338 -17.71 15.65 -18.06
N ALA A 339 -17.45 16.91 -17.79
CA ALA A 339 -17.01 17.50 -16.53
C ALA A 339 -17.89 17.19 -15.30
N ASP A 340 -18.96 16.45 -15.46
CA ASP A 340 -20.00 16.20 -14.47
C ASP A 340 -20.08 14.74 -13.95
N GLU A 341 -19.20 13.82 -14.41
CA GLU A 341 -19.22 12.44 -13.88
C GLU A 341 -18.22 12.27 -12.73
N PRO A 342 -18.70 11.89 -11.54
CA PRO A 342 -17.84 11.53 -10.43
C PRO A 342 -16.98 10.29 -10.81
N PHE A 343 -15.83 10.11 -10.14
CA PHE A 343 -15.06 8.86 -10.25
C PHE A 343 -15.94 7.67 -9.89
N LYS A 344 -16.08 6.75 -10.83
CA LYS A 344 -16.84 5.52 -10.63
C LYS A 344 -15.88 4.34 -10.67
N PRO A 345 -15.39 3.88 -9.51
CA PRO A 345 -14.72 2.59 -9.44
C PRO A 345 -15.63 1.50 -10.02
N GLU A 346 -15.05 0.68 -10.86
CA GLU A 346 -15.74 -0.46 -11.45
C GLU A 346 -14.78 -1.61 -11.67
N ALA A 347 -15.29 -2.82 -11.69
CA ALA A 347 -14.50 -3.99 -12.04
C ALA A 347 -15.36 -5.02 -12.79
N THR A 348 -14.83 -5.50 -13.89
CA THR A 348 -15.37 -6.64 -14.64
C THR A 348 -14.37 -7.77 -14.60
N VAL A 349 -14.75 -8.90 -14.05
CA VAL A 349 -13.88 -10.07 -13.88
C VAL A 349 -14.46 -11.26 -14.61
N PHE A 350 -13.62 -11.98 -15.31
CA PHE A 350 -13.90 -13.25 -15.93
C PHE A 350 -12.87 -14.27 -15.51
N GLU A 351 -13.30 -15.39 -14.94
CA GLU A 351 -12.41 -16.41 -14.40
C GLU A 351 -12.79 -17.80 -14.89
N THR A 352 -11.80 -18.66 -15.16
CA THR A 352 -12.04 -20.07 -15.40
C THR A 352 -11.12 -20.92 -14.52
N LYS A 353 -11.66 -22.01 -13.98
CA LYS A 353 -10.89 -23.06 -13.30
C LYS A 353 -11.26 -24.40 -13.90
N THR A 354 -10.28 -25.12 -14.44
CA THR A 354 -10.46 -26.47 -14.96
C THR A 354 -9.57 -27.42 -14.17
N GLU A 355 -10.18 -28.45 -13.61
CA GLU A 355 -9.49 -29.54 -12.97
C GLU A 355 -9.59 -30.82 -13.83
N PHE A 356 -8.46 -31.47 -13.99
CA PHE A 356 -8.35 -32.77 -14.65
C PHE A 356 -7.63 -33.76 -13.73
N ARG A 357 -8.30 -34.86 -13.38
CA ARG A 357 -7.84 -35.93 -12.51
C ARG A 357 -7.54 -37.17 -13.34
N PRO A 358 -6.31 -37.33 -13.90
CA PRO A 358 -5.94 -38.49 -14.74
C PRO A 358 -6.16 -39.81 -14.02
N ASP A 359 -5.88 -39.83 -12.72
CA ASP A 359 -6.13 -40.94 -11.80
C ASP A 359 -6.47 -40.39 -10.41
N LEU A 360 -6.69 -41.25 -9.41
CA LEU A 360 -7.08 -40.84 -8.05
C LEU A 360 -5.92 -40.17 -7.25
N LYS A 361 -4.70 -40.19 -7.78
CA LYS A 361 -3.50 -39.65 -7.14
C LYS A 361 -2.96 -38.40 -7.80
N SER A 362 -3.58 -37.96 -8.87
CA SER A 362 -3.09 -36.83 -9.66
C SER A 362 -4.18 -35.80 -9.90
N ASN A 363 -3.84 -34.54 -9.81
CA ASN A 363 -4.68 -33.42 -10.19
C ASN A 363 -3.89 -32.40 -11.00
N LEU A 364 -4.38 -32.06 -12.18
CA LEU A 364 -3.91 -30.96 -13.01
C LEU A 364 -4.95 -29.85 -12.96
N THR A 365 -4.58 -28.66 -12.51
CA THR A 365 -5.47 -27.49 -12.46
C THR A 365 -4.96 -26.43 -13.41
N ILE A 366 -5.86 -25.86 -14.20
CA ILE A 366 -5.60 -24.71 -15.08
C ILE A 366 -6.56 -23.59 -14.68
N ASN A 367 -6.00 -22.46 -14.24
CA ASN A 367 -6.74 -21.25 -13.91
C ASN A 367 -6.40 -20.16 -14.92
N THR A 368 -7.44 -19.44 -15.38
CA THR A 368 -7.26 -18.19 -16.13
C THR A 368 -8.16 -17.13 -15.54
N ARG A 369 -7.67 -15.90 -15.45
CA ARG A 369 -8.44 -14.76 -15.00
C ARG A 369 -8.13 -13.56 -15.86
N PHE A 370 -9.16 -12.87 -16.28
CA PHE A 370 -9.11 -11.53 -16.85
C PHE A 370 -9.91 -10.60 -15.95
N ALA A 371 -9.35 -9.46 -15.62
CA ALA A 371 -10.09 -8.39 -14.95
C ALA A 371 -9.78 -7.08 -15.66
N ASN A 372 -10.83 -6.29 -15.88
CA ASN A 372 -10.74 -4.89 -16.26
C ASN A 372 -11.32 -4.08 -15.10
N LEU A 373 -10.59 -3.10 -14.58
CA LEU A 373 -11.00 -2.38 -13.39
C LEU A 373 -10.57 -0.92 -13.40
N SER A 374 -11.33 -0.11 -12.67
CA SER A 374 -11.00 1.26 -12.30
C SER A 374 -11.15 1.42 -10.79
N ALA A 375 -10.17 2.06 -10.13
CA ALA A 375 -10.17 2.24 -8.67
C ALA A 375 -9.38 3.49 -8.25
N ILE A 376 -9.69 4.01 -7.07
CA ILE A 376 -8.86 5.04 -6.42
C ILE A 376 -7.91 4.31 -5.47
N GLU A 377 -6.61 4.49 -5.71
CA GLU A 377 -5.57 3.88 -4.90
C GLU A 377 -4.77 4.94 -4.14
N MET A 378 -4.49 4.67 -2.87
CA MET A 378 -3.60 5.50 -2.07
C MET A 378 -2.16 5.02 -2.26
N THR A 379 -1.25 5.95 -2.52
CA THR A 379 0.17 5.66 -2.73
C THR A 379 1.06 6.51 -1.83
N GLY A 380 2.34 6.17 -1.72
CA GLY A 380 3.30 6.98 -0.94
C GLY A 380 3.53 8.40 -1.47
N VAL A 381 3.06 8.71 -2.67
CA VAL A 381 3.17 10.05 -3.31
C VAL A 381 1.81 10.72 -3.51
N GLY A 382 0.75 10.18 -2.92
CA GLY A 382 -0.62 10.70 -3.02
C GLY A 382 -1.59 9.71 -3.65
N ARG A 383 -2.85 10.10 -3.76
CA ARG A 383 -3.87 9.26 -4.38
C ARG A 383 -3.72 9.25 -5.90
N GLN A 384 -4.01 8.10 -6.49
CA GLN A 384 -4.04 7.88 -7.93
C GLN A 384 -5.40 7.32 -8.35
N PHE A 385 -5.85 7.66 -9.52
CA PHE A 385 -6.97 7.00 -10.18
C PHE A 385 -6.41 6.02 -11.19
N ALA A 386 -6.48 4.73 -10.85
CA ALA A 386 -6.21 3.64 -11.75
C ALA A 386 -7.46 3.44 -12.62
N ASP A 387 -7.37 3.76 -13.91
CA ASP A 387 -8.49 3.74 -14.84
C ASP A 387 -8.18 2.77 -15.99
N ASP A 388 -9.19 1.95 -16.37
CA ASP A 388 -9.08 0.96 -17.45
C ASP A 388 -7.86 0.03 -17.32
N VAL A 389 -7.68 -0.55 -16.13
CA VAL A 389 -6.58 -1.48 -15.83
C VAL A 389 -6.96 -2.88 -16.27
N ASP A 390 -6.25 -3.43 -17.23
CA ASP A 390 -6.38 -4.82 -17.66
C ASP A 390 -5.41 -5.73 -16.87
N LEU A 391 -5.94 -6.72 -16.16
CA LEU A 391 -5.16 -7.75 -15.47
C LEU A 391 -5.37 -9.11 -16.13
N TYR A 392 -4.29 -9.76 -16.53
CA TYR A 392 -4.31 -11.11 -17.08
C TYR A 392 -3.54 -12.04 -16.17
N GLN A 393 -4.16 -13.15 -15.80
CA GLN A 393 -3.56 -14.16 -14.95
C GLN A 393 -3.73 -15.53 -15.57
N PHE A 394 -2.66 -16.31 -15.52
CA PHE A 394 -2.64 -17.69 -15.99
C PHE A 394 -1.86 -18.54 -15.00
N GLN A 395 -2.40 -19.72 -14.69
CA GLN A 395 -1.76 -20.68 -13.78
C GLN A 395 -1.99 -22.10 -14.27
N VAL A 396 -0.95 -22.92 -14.15
CA VAL A 396 -1.04 -24.37 -14.28
C VAL A 396 -0.38 -24.99 -13.06
N SER A 397 -1.11 -25.80 -12.33
CA SER A 397 -0.58 -26.57 -11.20
C SER A 397 -0.83 -28.05 -11.40
N TYR A 398 0.13 -28.86 -10.95
CA TYR A 398 0.05 -30.32 -11.01
C TYR A 398 0.44 -30.91 -9.65
N PHE A 399 -0.43 -31.72 -9.11
CA PHE A 399 -0.19 -32.50 -7.90
C PHE A 399 -0.15 -33.99 -8.23
N ARG A 400 0.79 -34.71 -7.60
CA ARG A 400 0.91 -36.17 -7.72
C ARG A 400 1.27 -36.80 -6.39
N GLN A 401 0.37 -37.62 -5.85
CA GLN A 401 0.61 -38.40 -4.64
C GLN A 401 1.46 -39.66 -4.95
N GLY A 402 2.38 -39.98 -4.03
CA GLY A 402 3.20 -41.19 -4.10
C GLY A 402 4.31 -41.14 -5.14
N PHE A 403 4.69 -39.95 -5.64
CA PHE A 403 5.81 -39.77 -6.56
C PHE A 403 7.13 -39.94 -5.80
N LEU A 404 7.98 -40.91 -6.21
CA LEU A 404 9.26 -41.23 -5.55
C LEU A 404 9.13 -41.37 -4.02
N GLY A 405 8.04 -41.97 -3.54
CA GLY A 405 7.78 -42.19 -2.12
C GLY A 405 7.18 -41.01 -1.37
N GLY A 406 6.86 -39.93 -2.03
CA GLY A 406 6.29 -38.73 -1.48
C GLY A 406 5.28 -38.07 -2.40
N ASP A 407 4.88 -36.84 -2.11
CA ASP A 407 3.92 -36.06 -2.87
C ASP A 407 4.62 -34.93 -3.62
N LEU A 408 4.42 -34.86 -4.92
CA LEU A 408 4.99 -33.83 -5.80
C LEU A 408 3.96 -32.76 -6.11
N PHE A 409 4.35 -31.49 -5.97
CA PHE A 409 3.62 -30.34 -6.41
C PHE A 409 4.46 -29.49 -7.37
N LEU A 410 3.89 -29.14 -8.51
CA LEU A 410 4.46 -28.24 -9.51
C LEU A 410 3.47 -27.12 -9.76
N ASN A 411 3.96 -25.90 -9.84
CA ASN A 411 3.12 -24.73 -10.13
C ASN A 411 3.86 -23.77 -11.05
N PHE A 412 3.19 -23.32 -12.07
CA PHE A 412 3.64 -22.23 -12.94
C PHE A 412 2.54 -21.21 -13.04
N PHE A 413 2.88 -19.92 -12.89
CA PHE A 413 1.91 -18.86 -13.10
C PHE A 413 2.54 -17.60 -13.71
N THR A 414 1.70 -16.76 -14.28
CA THR A 414 2.04 -15.41 -14.70
C THR A 414 0.91 -14.45 -14.38
N ASN A 415 1.27 -13.26 -13.89
CA ASN A 415 0.37 -12.12 -13.78
C ASN A 415 0.92 -11.02 -14.71
N ILE A 416 0.04 -10.42 -15.50
CA ILE A 416 0.36 -9.32 -16.41
C ILE A 416 -0.56 -8.17 -16.06
N ASN A 417 0.01 -7.00 -15.85
CA ASN A 417 -0.67 -5.76 -15.61
C ASN A 417 -0.56 -4.88 -16.86
N ASP A 418 -1.64 -4.24 -17.26
CA ASP A 418 -1.68 -3.33 -18.41
C ASP A 418 -2.51 -2.10 -17.99
N GLN A 419 -1.83 -1.14 -17.33
CA GLN A 419 -2.40 0.14 -16.89
C GLN A 419 -2.02 1.24 -17.87
N LYS A 420 -2.99 1.74 -18.62
CA LYS A 420 -2.73 2.74 -19.67
C LYS A 420 -3.14 4.15 -19.29
N THR A 421 -4.06 4.28 -18.36
CA THR A 421 -4.75 5.55 -18.08
C THR A 421 -4.77 5.91 -16.59
N THR A 422 -3.90 5.31 -15.80
CA THR A 422 -3.70 5.67 -14.39
C THR A 422 -3.03 7.04 -14.28
N TYR A 423 -3.47 7.89 -13.35
CA TYR A 423 -2.89 9.20 -13.14
C TYR A 423 -2.98 9.67 -11.68
N SER A 424 -2.02 10.51 -11.29
CA SER A 424 -1.97 11.14 -9.98
C SER A 424 -3.08 12.19 -9.83
N LEU A 425 -3.82 12.15 -8.73
CA LEU A 425 -4.85 13.15 -8.40
C LEU A 425 -4.26 14.50 -7.93
N VAL A 426 -2.97 14.54 -7.60
CA VAL A 426 -2.25 15.73 -7.18
C VAL A 426 -1.88 16.63 -8.35
N ASN A 427 -1.26 16.04 -9.37
CA ASN A 427 -0.60 16.77 -10.46
C ASN A 427 -1.04 16.33 -11.87
N GLY A 428 -1.91 15.32 -11.97
CA GLY A 428 -2.38 14.79 -13.26
C GLY A 428 -1.36 13.95 -14.02
N ASN A 429 -0.20 13.65 -13.43
CA ASN A 429 0.81 12.83 -14.08
C ASN A 429 0.27 11.45 -14.39
N VAL A 430 0.48 11.01 -15.62
CA VAL A 430 0.16 9.65 -16.04
C VAL A 430 1.16 8.69 -15.42
N VAL A 431 0.64 7.59 -14.86
CA VAL A 431 1.41 6.46 -14.35
C VAL A 431 1.15 5.28 -15.27
N TYR A 432 2.19 4.76 -15.85
CA TYR A 432 2.13 3.67 -16.82
C TYR A 432 2.68 2.39 -16.19
N ASP A 433 1.97 1.26 -16.36
CA ASP A 433 2.42 -0.04 -15.87
C ASP A 433 1.96 -1.16 -16.81
N GLU A 434 2.87 -1.67 -17.65
CA GLU A 434 2.68 -2.87 -18.48
C GLU A 434 3.48 -4.07 -17.92
N SER A 435 3.68 -4.13 -16.64
CA SER A 435 4.59 -5.06 -15.98
C SER A 435 4.07 -6.50 -15.93
N SER A 436 4.97 -7.44 -15.79
CA SER A 436 4.63 -8.84 -15.61
C SER A 436 5.48 -9.52 -14.54
N ASN A 437 4.93 -10.53 -13.90
CA ASN A 437 5.69 -11.51 -13.14
C ASN A 437 5.38 -12.93 -13.63
N ARG A 438 6.38 -13.80 -13.54
CA ARG A 438 6.30 -15.23 -13.86
C ARG A 438 6.98 -15.99 -12.76
N ALA A 439 6.38 -17.09 -12.33
CA ALA A 439 6.99 -17.93 -11.32
C ALA A 439 6.84 -19.40 -11.64
N PHE A 440 7.83 -20.16 -11.21
CA PHE A 440 7.81 -21.60 -11.20
C PHE A 440 8.10 -22.09 -9.78
N GLN A 441 7.30 -23.02 -9.29
CA GLN A 441 7.45 -23.61 -7.96
C GLN A 441 7.46 -25.12 -8.07
N LEU A 442 8.37 -25.76 -7.36
CA LEU A 442 8.46 -27.20 -7.19
C LEU A 442 8.54 -27.52 -5.71
N GLN A 443 7.73 -28.47 -5.24
CA GLN A 443 7.78 -29.00 -3.89
C GLN A 443 7.66 -30.52 -3.92
N HIS A 444 8.45 -31.20 -3.09
CA HIS A 444 8.34 -32.62 -2.85
C HIS A 444 8.29 -32.89 -1.34
N THR A 445 7.20 -33.52 -0.90
CA THR A 445 6.94 -33.86 0.50
C THR A 445 7.11 -35.36 0.69
N VAL A 446 8.10 -35.79 1.45
CA VAL A 446 8.44 -37.17 1.66
C VAL A 446 8.19 -37.59 3.10
N PRO A 447 7.11 -38.33 3.38
CA PRO A 447 6.96 -38.99 4.67
C PRO A 447 8.01 -40.07 4.82
N MET A 448 8.65 -40.17 5.98
CA MET A 448 9.67 -41.14 6.33
C MET A 448 9.22 -41.97 7.53
N ASP A 449 9.92 -43.06 7.78
CA ASP A 449 9.63 -43.89 8.95
C ASP A 449 9.79 -43.15 10.28
N ASN A 450 9.13 -43.64 11.33
CA ASN A 450 9.22 -43.11 12.69
C ASN A 450 8.75 -41.65 12.86
N GLY A 451 7.69 -41.26 12.18
CA GLY A 451 7.04 -39.91 12.34
C GLY A 451 7.93 -38.78 11.87
N GLN A 452 8.73 -38.98 10.87
CA GLN A 452 9.52 -37.97 10.19
C GLN A 452 8.87 -37.57 8.87
N THR A 453 9.00 -36.29 8.49
CA THR A 453 8.63 -35.77 7.19
C THR A 453 9.71 -34.82 6.71
N VAL A 454 10.09 -34.96 5.46
CA VAL A 454 11.00 -34.02 4.78
C VAL A 454 10.24 -33.34 3.66
N ILE A 455 10.29 -32.00 3.63
CA ILE A 455 9.79 -31.20 2.53
C ILE A 455 10.98 -30.45 1.95
N TRP A 456 11.15 -30.49 0.66
CA TRP A 456 12.11 -29.64 -0.04
C TRP A 456 11.49 -29.07 -1.29
N GLY A 457 11.94 -27.92 -1.67
CA GLY A 457 11.43 -27.27 -2.86
C GLY A 457 12.33 -26.14 -3.37
N LEU A 458 11.97 -25.65 -4.52
CA LEU A 458 12.57 -24.50 -5.13
C LEU A 458 11.50 -23.60 -5.76
N ASP A 459 11.74 -22.31 -5.74
CA ASP A 459 10.92 -21.28 -6.39
C ASP A 459 11.82 -20.43 -7.27
N TYR A 460 11.36 -20.13 -8.46
CA TYR A 460 11.96 -19.12 -9.32
C TYR A 460 10.93 -18.07 -9.69
N LEU A 461 11.26 -16.81 -9.46
CA LEU A 461 10.45 -15.63 -9.81
C LEU A 461 11.22 -14.78 -10.81
N ASP A 462 10.58 -14.41 -11.89
CA ASP A 462 11.03 -13.42 -12.88
C ASP A 462 10.00 -12.27 -12.90
N ARG A 463 10.44 -11.06 -12.55
CA ARG A 463 9.63 -9.85 -12.55
C ARG A 463 10.21 -8.87 -13.53
N THR A 464 9.38 -8.44 -14.46
CA THR A 464 9.74 -7.48 -15.52
C THR A 464 8.84 -6.26 -15.39
N PRO A 465 9.27 -5.20 -14.67
CA PRO A 465 8.61 -3.91 -14.71
C PRO A 465 8.66 -3.32 -16.11
N GLU A 466 7.68 -2.54 -16.48
CA GLU A 466 7.61 -1.76 -17.72
C GLU A 466 6.76 -0.53 -17.44
N THR A 467 7.39 0.57 -17.01
CA THR A 467 6.71 1.78 -16.57
C THR A 467 6.85 2.94 -17.55
N LYS A 468 7.59 2.73 -18.64
CA LYS A 468 7.92 3.74 -19.64
C LYS A 468 8.50 5.02 -19.03
N GLY A 469 9.25 4.87 -17.96
CA GLY A 469 9.88 5.96 -17.24
C GLY A 469 8.93 6.75 -16.34
N THR A 470 7.66 6.38 -16.21
CA THR A 470 6.70 7.14 -15.39
C THR A 470 6.79 6.85 -13.90
N ILE A 471 7.36 5.70 -13.51
CA ILE A 471 7.58 5.29 -12.11
C ILE A 471 9.08 5.17 -11.84
N ASN A 472 9.83 4.41 -12.66
CA ASN A 472 11.24 4.11 -12.45
C ASN A 472 12.17 5.11 -13.16
N GLY A 473 11.62 6.03 -13.96
CA GLY A 473 12.35 7.16 -14.56
C GLY A 473 13.64 6.73 -15.23
N LYS A 474 14.76 7.28 -14.79
CA LYS A 474 16.11 6.95 -15.31
C LYS A 474 16.55 5.51 -15.07
N ASN A 475 15.86 4.78 -14.17
CA ASN A 475 16.22 3.41 -13.78
C ASN A 475 15.41 2.33 -14.55
N GLU A 476 14.60 2.73 -15.53
CA GLU A 476 13.69 1.85 -16.30
C GLU A 476 14.41 0.66 -16.97
N ASP A 477 15.63 0.88 -17.46
CA ASP A 477 16.40 -0.17 -18.15
C ASP A 477 17.09 -1.17 -17.20
N ASP A 478 17.09 -0.91 -15.87
CA ASP A 478 17.83 -1.67 -14.85
C ASP A 478 16.94 -2.14 -13.68
N ASP A 479 15.64 -2.23 -13.91
CA ASP A 479 14.64 -2.52 -12.89
C ASP A 479 14.15 -3.97 -12.84
N ASN A 480 14.58 -4.83 -13.76
CA ASN A 480 14.26 -6.25 -13.77
C ASN A 480 14.73 -6.93 -12.48
N PHE A 481 13.91 -7.86 -11.99
CA PHE A 481 14.18 -8.59 -10.77
C PHE A 481 13.92 -10.08 -10.99
N ASP A 482 14.93 -10.90 -10.70
CA ASP A 482 14.79 -12.36 -10.64
C ASP A 482 15.22 -12.87 -9.26
N ASN A 483 14.55 -13.90 -8.76
CA ASN A 483 14.87 -14.53 -7.48
C ASN A 483 14.79 -16.06 -7.60
N LEU A 484 15.82 -16.74 -7.13
CA LEU A 484 15.84 -18.18 -6.96
C LEU A 484 15.92 -18.52 -5.48
N GLY A 485 14.92 -19.22 -4.97
CA GLY A 485 14.86 -19.71 -3.60
C GLY A 485 14.88 -21.23 -3.54
N VAL A 486 15.64 -21.78 -2.60
CA VAL A 486 15.66 -23.21 -2.28
C VAL A 486 15.37 -23.38 -0.80
N TYR A 487 14.43 -24.25 -0.46
CA TYR A 487 14.05 -24.47 0.93
C TYR A 487 14.00 -25.95 1.30
N TYR A 488 14.15 -26.18 2.60
CA TYR A 488 14.13 -27.49 3.20
C TYR A 488 13.45 -27.41 4.57
N THR A 489 12.47 -28.29 4.82
CA THR A 489 11.81 -28.45 6.11
C THR A 489 11.98 -29.88 6.59
N TYR A 490 12.38 -30.03 7.83
CA TYR A 490 12.43 -31.29 8.54
C TYR A 490 11.44 -31.27 9.70
N GLU A 491 10.52 -32.21 9.71
CA GLU A 491 9.57 -32.41 10.80
C GLU A 491 9.83 -33.76 11.48
N LYS A 492 9.71 -33.76 12.80
CA LYS A 492 9.80 -34.97 13.63
C LYS A 492 8.74 -34.98 14.71
N LYS A 493 7.82 -35.95 14.66
CA LYS A 493 6.98 -36.30 15.81
C LYS A 493 7.78 -37.27 16.70
N PHE A 494 8.18 -36.83 17.90
CA PHE A 494 8.89 -37.65 18.89
C PHE A 494 7.94 -38.58 19.61
N SER A 495 6.69 -38.13 19.78
CA SER A 495 5.56 -38.86 20.34
C SER A 495 4.27 -38.22 19.86
N ASP A 496 3.13 -38.73 20.24
CA ASP A 496 1.82 -38.12 19.90
C ASP A 496 1.64 -36.75 20.53
N VAL A 497 2.41 -36.41 21.56
CA VAL A 497 2.33 -35.14 22.28
C VAL A 497 3.44 -34.13 21.91
N PHE A 498 4.49 -34.55 21.22
CA PHE A 498 5.62 -33.66 20.94
C PHE A 498 6.06 -33.69 19.47
N LYS A 499 6.06 -32.49 18.82
CA LYS A 499 6.51 -32.29 17.45
C LYS A 499 7.58 -31.19 17.36
N PHE A 500 8.60 -31.41 16.58
CA PHE A 500 9.61 -30.43 16.18
C PHE A 500 9.53 -30.17 14.70
N VAL A 501 9.68 -28.92 14.29
CA VAL A 501 9.80 -28.50 12.89
C VAL A 501 11.00 -27.56 12.76
N GLY A 502 11.90 -27.88 11.87
CA GLY A 502 13.03 -27.03 11.49
C GLY A 502 12.98 -26.74 9.99
N THR A 503 12.97 -25.45 9.62
CA THR A 503 12.96 -25.02 8.22
C THR A 503 14.12 -24.07 7.95
N GLY A 504 14.74 -24.19 6.79
CA GLY A 504 15.74 -23.27 6.30
C GLY A 504 15.50 -22.97 4.82
N ARG A 505 15.69 -21.72 4.43
CA ARG A 505 15.59 -21.28 3.05
C ARG A 505 16.77 -20.41 2.68
N TYR A 506 17.26 -20.54 1.46
CA TYR A 506 18.28 -19.71 0.88
C TYR A 506 17.80 -19.10 -0.42
N ASP A 507 17.84 -17.77 -0.52
CA ASP A 507 17.46 -16.98 -1.68
C ASP A 507 18.64 -16.24 -2.27
N THR A 508 18.71 -16.17 -3.60
CA THR A 508 19.66 -15.34 -4.35
C THR A 508 18.94 -14.64 -5.49
N ASN A 509 19.36 -13.42 -5.82
CA ASN A 509 18.75 -12.60 -6.85
C ASN A 509 19.76 -11.61 -7.44
N ASN A 510 19.41 -11.04 -8.60
CA ASN A 510 20.27 -10.11 -9.32
C ASN A 510 20.61 -8.83 -8.50
N TYR A 511 19.76 -8.38 -7.59
CA TYR A 511 20.06 -7.23 -6.74
C TYR A 511 21.13 -7.57 -5.70
N LEU A 512 21.01 -8.69 -5.00
CA LEU A 512 22.01 -9.16 -4.04
C LEU A 512 23.37 -9.32 -4.73
N ASP A 513 23.40 -9.91 -5.93
CA ASP A 513 24.60 -10.03 -6.73
C ASP A 513 25.21 -8.66 -7.07
N ALA A 514 24.38 -7.68 -7.47
CA ALA A 514 24.84 -6.33 -7.79
C ALA A 514 25.44 -5.58 -6.58
N ILE A 515 25.00 -5.90 -5.37
CA ILE A 515 25.58 -5.35 -4.13
C ILE A 515 26.68 -6.22 -3.53
N GLY A 516 27.06 -7.32 -4.19
CA GLY A 516 28.14 -8.20 -3.77
C GLY A 516 27.80 -9.17 -2.64
N THR A 517 26.49 -9.45 -2.45
CA THR A 517 25.97 -10.44 -1.49
C THR A 517 25.59 -11.71 -2.25
N SER A 518 26.13 -12.87 -1.84
CA SER A 518 25.88 -14.14 -2.56
C SER A 518 24.45 -14.70 -2.36
N GLY A 519 23.73 -14.21 -1.37
CA GLY A 519 22.36 -14.61 -1.04
C GLY A 519 22.05 -14.47 0.44
N VAL A 520 20.81 -14.71 0.82
CA VAL A 520 20.28 -14.58 2.18
C VAL A 520 19.71 -15.89 2.69
N PHE A 521 19.80 -16.14 3.99
CA PHE A 521 19.32 -17.37 4.63
C PHE A 521 18.27 -17.04 5.71
N ALA A 522 17.11 -17.68 5.63
CA ALA A 522 16.00 -17.53 6.56
C ALA A 522 15.72 -18.84 7.31
N PRO A 523 16.07 -18.96 8.62
CA PRO A 523 15.76 -20.12 9.45
C PRO A 523 14.41 -19.99 10.17
N LYS A 524 13.79 -21.14 10.49
CA LYS A 524 12.66 -21.24 11.41
C LYS A 524 12.74 -22.52 12.23
N LEU A 525 12.48 -22.42 13.54
CA LEU A 525 12.38 -23.55 14.45
C LEU A 525 11.03 -23.46 15.16
N ALA A 526 10.35 -24.59 15.31
CA ALA A 526 9.10 -24.67 16.06
C ALA A 526 9.04 -25.96 16.89
N PHE A 527 8.58 -25.80 18.15
CA PHE A 527 8.24 -26.89 19.04
C PHE A 527 6.74 -26.82 19.34
N VAL A 528 6.03 -27.91 19.11
CA VAL A 528 4.61 -28.04 19.39
C VAL A 528 4.43 -29.12 20.45
N TRP A 529 3.75 -28.77 21.54
CA TRP A 529 3.43 -29.66 22.65
C TRP A 529 1.91 -29.76 22.85
N SER A 530 1.35 -30.96 22.66
CA SER A 530 -0.08 -31.29 22.74
C SER A 530 -0.30 -32.32 23.87
N PRO A 531 -0.40 -31.89 25.17
CA PRO A 531 -0.60 -32.81 26.27
C PRO A 531 -1.90 -33.59 26.11
N GLU A 532 -1.93 -34.88 26.53
CA GLU A 532 -3.10 -35.76 26.38
C GLU A 532 -4.33 -35.27 27.16
N ASP A 533 -4.14 -34.54 28.24
CA ASP A 533 -5.18 -33.97 29.12
C ASP A 533 -5.62 -32.56 28.72
N VAL A 534 -5.02 -31.96 27.66
CA VAL A 534 -5.34 -30.65 27.14
C VAL A 534 -5.83 -30.78 25.70
N ARG A 535 -7.09 -30.39 25.45
CA ARG A 535 -7.64 -30.33 24.08
C ARG A 535 -7.06 -29.15 23.32
N GLY A 536 -5.77 -29.21 22.96
CA GLY A 536 -5.07 -28.14 22.28
C GLY A 536 -3.56 -28.30 22.34
N ASN A 537 -2.85 -27.26 21.89
CA ASN A 537 -1.41 -27.26 21.91
C ASN A 537 -0.80 -25.97 22.48
N PHE A 538 0.42 -26.09 22.94
CA PHE A 538 1.35 -25.01 23.18
C PHE A 538 2.42 -25.04 22.11
N ARG A 539 2.85 -23.87 21.64
CA ARG A 539 3.95 -23.78 20.68
C ARG A 539 4.97 -22.73 21.09
N LEU A 540 6.22 -23.02 20.80
CA LEU A 540 7.32 -22.05 20.86
C LEU A 540 7.96 -22.00 19.48
N THR A 541 7.98 -20.83 18.87
CA THR A 541 8.58 -20.64 17.54
C THR A 541 9.64 -19.56 17.59
N TYR A 542 10.70 -19.76 16.84
CA TYR A 542 11.67 -18.75 16.50
C TYR A 542 11.87 -18.78 14.98
N GLY A 543 11.94 -17.63 14.35
CA GLY A 543 12.25 -17.55 12.93
C GLY A 543 12.76 -16.17 12.54
N GLU A 544 13.58 -16.17 11.50
CA GLU A 544 14.07 -14.97 10.84
C GLU A 544 13.40 -14.86 9.46
N ASN A 545 12.85 -13.72 9.18
CA ASN A 545 12.31 -13.37 7.90
C ASN A 545 13.20 -12.35 7.24
N ILE A 546 13.29 -12.45 5.93
CA ILE A 546 14.08 -11.53 5.12
C ILE A 546 13.14 -10.70 4.27
N ASP A 547 13.31 -9.39 4.35
CA ASP A 547 12.68 -8.41 3.46
C ASP A 547 13.74 -7.89 2.50
N LEU A 548 13.55 -8.13 1.21
CA LEU A 548 14.46 -7.67 0.19
C LEU A 548 14.11 -6.24 -0.22
N PRO A 549 15.11 -5.41 -0.55
CA PRO A 549 14.83 -4.06 -1.05
C PRO A 549 13.83 -4.09 -2.20
N GLY A 550 12.69 -3.44 -2.00
CA GLY A 550 11.62 -3.39 -2.99
C GLY A 550 12.01 -2.57 -4.23
N ASN A 551 11.24 -2.71 -5.31
CA ASN A 551 11.48 -1.94 -6.55
C ASN A 551 11.57 -0.43 -6.27
N PHE A 552 10.73 0.11 -5.40
CA PHE A 552 10.72 1.53 -5.08
C PHE A 552 11.95 2.00 -4.31
N SER A 553 12.40 1.25 -3.30
CA SER A 553 13.59 1.63 -2.55
C SER A 553 14.86 1.64 -3.41
N LYS A 554 14.87 0.84 -4.48
CA LYS A 554 15.96 0.76 -5.46
C LYS A 554 15.74 1.71 -6.64
N ASN A 555 14.63 1.62 -7.33
CA ASN A 555 14.45 2.12 -8.71
C ASN A 555 13.52 3.32 -8.85
N LEU A 556 12.73 3.68 -7.82
CA LEU A 556 11.78 4.79 -7.91
C LEU A 556 12.45 6.07 -8.43
N ASP A 557 11.81 6.73 -9.37
CA ASP A 557 12.20 8.06 -9.86
C ASP A 557 10.97 8.78 -10.45
N ILE A 558 10.15 9.33 -9.57
CA ILE A 558 8.88 9.96 -9.92
C ILE A 558 8.82 11.42 -9.47
N ALA A 559 8.22 12.28 -10.28
CA ALA A 559 7.90 13.65 -9.88
C ALA A 559 6.63 13.68 -9.03
N VAL A 560 6.73 14.19 -7.79
CA VAL A 560 5.59 14.35 -6.87
C VAL A 560 4.89 15.67 -7.12
N TYR A 561 5.64 16.76 -7.12
CA TYR A 561 5.18 18.12 -7.44
C TYR A 561 6.13 18.76 -8.45
N ARG A 562 5.55 19.45 -9.44
CA ARG A 562 6.35 20.06 -10.53
C ARG A 562 6.87 21.43 -10.16
N ASP A 563 6.01 22.32 -9.70
CA ASP A 563 6.34 23.70 -9.33
C ASP A 563 5.98 23.86 -7.85
N PHE A 564 6.95 23.56 -6.98
CA PHE A 564 6.64 23.42 -5.56
C PHE A 564 6.84 24.72 -4.77
N VAL A 565 7.98 25.35 -4.91
CA VAL A 565 8.29 26.52 -4.08
C VAL A 565 7.76 27.81 -4.71
N TYR A 566 8.20 28.13 -5.90
CA TYR A 566 7.89 29.43 -6.52
C TYR A 566 6.51 29.43 -7.16
N GLY A 567 6.20 28.44 -8.00
CA GLY A 567 4.91 28.29 -8.64
C GLY A 567 3.83 27.83 -7.66
N GLY A 568 4.12 26.80 -6.87
CA GLY A 568 3.17 26.21 -5.93
C GLY A 568 2.94 27.05 -4.68
N LEU A 569 3.97 27.31 -3.85
CA LEU A 569 3.80 28.02 -2.57
C LEU A 569 3.69 29.54 -2.71
N LEU A 570 4.41 30.13 -3.67
CA LEU A 570 4.48 31.58 -3.83
C LEU A 570 3.63 32.12 -5.00
N GLY A 571 3.13 31.24 -5.87
CA GLY A 571 2.34 31.61 -7.04
C GLY A 571 3.09 32.43 -8.08
N ILE A 572 4.41 32.27 -8.20
CA ILE A 572 5.27 33.06 -9.09
C ILE A 572 5.82 32.19 -10.22
N ASP A 573 5.49 32.52 -11.46
CA ASP A 573 6.14 31.94 -12.64
C ASP A 573 7.33 32.84 -13.07
N PHE A 574 8.53 32.31 -12.96
CA PHE A 574 9.76 33.01 -13.35
C PHE A 574 10.13 32.88 -14.83
N THR A 575 9.53 31.96 -15.57
CA THR A 575 9.83 31.75 -16.99
C THR A 575 9.75 33.03 -17.82
N PRO A 576 8.72 33.89 -17.66
CA PRO A 576 8.66 35.17 -18.38
C PRO A 576 9.72 36.20 -17.94
N ILE A 577 10.28 36.04 -16.74
CA ILE A 577 11.18 37.01 -16.11
C ILE A 577 12.64 36.70 -16.48
N VAL A 578 13.05 35.43 -16.38
CA VAL A 578 14.44 35.03 -16.56
C VAL A 578 14.67 34.09 -17.75
N GLY A 579 13.61 33.69 -18.44
CA GLY A 579 13.69 32.84 -19.65
C GLY A 579 13.85 31.34 -19.38
N PHE A 580 13.80 30.91 -18.11
CA PHE A 580 13.82 29.50 -17.68
C PHE A 580 12.99 29.34 -16.40
N ASN A 581 12.66 28.12 -16.04
CA ASN A 581 11.96 27.83 -14.77
C ASN A 581 12.97 27.43 -13.68
N PRO A 582 13.27 28.31 -12.69
CA PRO A 582 14.15 27.97 -11.59
C PRO A 582 13.44 27.25 -10.44
N ASP A 583 12.14 26.93 -10.56
CA ASP A 583 11.36 26.38 -9.45
C ASP A 583 11.95 25.07 -8.90
N ILE A 584 11.79 24.91 -7.60
CA ILE A 584 12.17 23.70 -6.91
C ILE A 584 11.04 22.69 -7.02
N GLN A 585 11.32 21.61 -7.67
CA GLN A 585 10.40 20.47 -7.82
C GLN A 585 10.58 19.49 -6.65
N VAL A 586 9.59 18.65 -6.42
CA VAL A 586 9.66 17.53 -5.47
C VAL A 586 9.74 16.22 -6.23
N LYS A 587 10.74 15.41 -5.93
CA LYS A 587 10.92 14.08 -6.47
C LYS A 587 11.00 13.02 -5.40
N ALA A 588 10.43 11.84 -5.67
CA ALA A 588 10.63 10.64 -4.88
C ALA A 588 11.56 9.69 -5.63
N MET A 589 12.63 9.24 -4.98
CA MET A 589 13.69 8.46 -5.61
C MET A 589 14.14 7.27 -4.77
N GLY A 590 14.47 6.18 -5.43
CA GLY A 590 15.20 5.05 -4.85
C GLY A 590 16.71 5.30 -4.83
N SER A 591 17.42 4.65 -3.91
CA SER A 591 18.86 4.84 -3.71
C SER A 591 19.77 4.07 -4.70
N GLY A 592 19.19 3.27 -5.59
CA GLY A 592 19.95 2.38 -6.47
C GLY A 592 20.75 1.32 -5.69
N THR A 593 21.91 0.97 -6.23
CA THR A 593 22.86 0.03 -5.61
C THR A 593 23.99 0.71 -4.85
N THR A 594 24.00 2.04 -4.78
CA THR A 594 25.12 2.84 -4.23
C THR A 594 24.81 3.52 -2.90
N GLY A 595 23.52 3.75 -2.58
CA GLY A 595 23.10 4.60 -1.47
C GLY A 595 23.11 6.08 -1.86
N TRP A 596 23.14 6.96 -0.86
CA TRP A 596 23.11 8.41 -1.04
C TRP A 596 24.41 9.04 -0.56
N THR A 597 25.05 9.85 -1.40
CA THR A 597 26.26 10.59 -1.06
C THR A 597 26.08 12.08 -1.34
N TYR A 598 26.80 12.93 -0.61
CA TYR A 598 26.72 14.38 -0.78
C TYR A 598 28.08 14.96 -1.12
N ASN A 599 28.13 15.80 -2.15
CA ASN A 599 29.31 16.60 -2.43
C ASN A 599 29.61 17.57 -1.29
N ARG A 600 30.89 17.70 -0.92
CA ARG A 600 31.35 18.53 0.17
C ARG A 600 32.44 19.49 -0.28
N ASP A 601 32.49 20.65 0.36
CA ASP A 601 33.58 21.59 0.17
C ASP A 601 34.87 21.11 0.87
N ALA A 602 35.94 21.92 0.78
CA ALA A 602 37.23 21.62 1.39
C ALA A 602 37.21 21.56 2.95
N ASN A 603 36.15 22.07 3.57
CA ASN A 603 35.91 22.04 5.01
C ASN A 603 34.97 20.88 5.44
N GLY A 604 34.56 20.04 4.50
CA GLY A 604 33.63 18.94 4.76
C GLY A 604 32.15 19.35 4.84
N ILE A 605 31.81 20.60 4.50
CA ILE A 605 30.44 21.10 4.50
C ILE A 605 29.77 20.71 3.19
N PRO A 606 28.56 20.11 3.20
CA PRO A 606 27.82 19.78 1.99
C PRO A 606 27.65 20.99 1.09
N THR A 607 27.82 20.79 -0.20
CA THR A 607 27.53 21.77 -1.23
C THR A 607 26.06 21.71 -1.63
N TYR A 608 25.57 22.76 -2.29
CA TYR A 608 24.20 22.78 -2.80
C TYR A 608 24.18 22.89 -4.32
N ARG A 609 23.08 22.47 -4.92
CA ARG A 609 22.74 22.67 -6.34
C ARG A 609 21.60 23.66 -6.46
N SER A 610 21.54 24.35 -7.59
CA SER A 610 20.54 25.39 -7.78
C SER A 610 19.94 25.37 -9.18
N ASN A 611 18.64 25.46 -9.24
CA ASN A 611 17.90 25.66 -10.50
C ASN A 611 18.11 27.08 -11.08
N TRP A 612 18.78 27.99 -10.32
CA TRP A 612 19.23 29.29 -10.81
C TRP A 612 20.57 29.22 -11.58
N SER A 613 21.23 28.07 -11.65
CA SER A 613 22.49 27.88 -12.36
C SER A 613 22.52 28.44 -13.78
N PRO A 614 21.45 28.36 -14.59
CA PRO A 614 21.42 28.96 -15.92
C PRO A 614 21.64 30.48 -15.92
N ALA A 615 21.25 31.19 -14.85
CA ALA A 615 21.49 32.62 -14.71
C ALA A 615 22.99 32.99 -14.70
N VAL A 616 23.86 32.07 -14.32
CA VAL A 616 25.33 32.23 -14.31
C VAL A 616 26.00 31.41 -15.42
N GLY A 617 25.24 30.87 -16.38
CA GLY A 617 25.77 30.08 -17.50
C GLY A 617 26.27 28.70 -17.09
N ALA A 618 25.78 28.14 -15.99
CA ALA A 618 26.18 26.84 -15.44
C ALA A 618 25.03 25.81 -15.55
N ASP A 619 25.41 24.53 -15.49
CA ASP A 619 24.46 23.42 -15.42
C ASP A 619 23.76 23.38 -14.04
N VAL A 620 22.48 22.95 -14.00
CA VAL A 620 21.70 22.85 -12.75
C VAL A 620 22.30 21.84 -11.75
N ASN A 621 23.11 20.89 -12.21
CA ASN A 621 23.82 19.92 -11.36
C ASN A 621 25.18 20.44 -10.85
N THR A 622 25.53 21.71 -11.12
CA THR A 622 26.74 22.30 -10.59
C THR A 622 26.65 22.43 -9.08
N ASN A 623 27.67 21.93 -8.39
CA ASN A 623 27.76 22.01 -6.92
C ASN A 623 28.40 23.33 -6.49
N TYR A 624 27.74 24.07 -5.60
CA TYR A 624 28.18 25.35 -5.06
C TYR A 624 28.46 25.24 -3.57
N ALA A 625 29.54 25.84 -3.12
CA ALA A 625 29.78 26.05 -1.69
C ALA A 625 28.73 27.04 -1.12
N MET A 626 28.41 26.92 0.17
CA MET A 626 27.39 27.76 0.82
C MET A 626 27.68 29.27 0.71
N ASN A 627 28.94 29.66 0.62
CA ASN A 627 29.39 31.06 0.49
C ASN A 627 29.67 31.47 -0.98
N ASN A 628 29.19 30.73 -1.98
CA ASN A 628 29.46 31.06 -3.38
C ASN A 628 28.86 32.42 -3.78
N SER A 629 29.71 33.43 -3.94
CA SER A 629 29.27 34.80 -4.21
C SER A 629 28.62 35.01 -5.58
N THR A 630 29.06 34.28 -6.60
CA THR A 630 28.53 34.44 -7.99
C THR A 630 27.11 33.95 -8.08
N MET A 631 26.85 32.73 -7.63
CA MET A 631 25.49 32.12 -7.67
C MET A 631 24.52 32.89 -6.76
N ASN A 632 24.96 33.20 -5.54
CA ASN A 632 24.13 33.90 -4.56
C ASN A 632 23.79 35.31 -5.01
N ALA A 633 24.73 36.05 -5.62
CA ALA A 633 24.48 37.39 -6.17
C ALA A 633 23.51 37.37 -7.35
N ALA A 634 23.61 36.37 -8.20
CA ALA A 634 22.65 36.20 -9.34
C ALA A 634 21.24 35.98 -8.85
N ALA A 635 21.03 35.05 -7.90
CA ALA A 635 19.73 34.81 -7.31
C ALA A 635 19.22 36.02 -6.51
N PHE A 636 20.06 36.65 -5.72
CA PHE A 636 19.72 37.83 -4.94
C PHE A 636 19.29 38.99 -5.85
N GLY A 637 19.98 39.22 -6.96
CA GLY A 637 19.67 40.27 -7.92
C GLY A 637 18.28 40.14 -8.57
N VAL A 638 17.78 38.94 -8.69
CA VAL A 638 16.40 38.69 -9.18
C VAL A 638 15.39 38.83 -8.04
N TRP A 639 15.69 38.28 -6.85
CA TRP A 639 14.73 38.27 -5.76
C TRP A 639 14.61 39.63 -5.06
N SER A 640 15.67 40.40 -4.93
CA SER A 640 15.65 41.64 -4.17
C SER A 640 14.64 42.68 -4.73
N PRO A 641 14.53 42.94 -6.04
CA PRO A 641 13.50 43.87 -6.54
C PRO A 641 12.07 43.33 -6.38
N ILE A 642 11.87 42.00 -6.48
CA ILE A 642 10.55 41.35 -6.28
C ILE A 642 10.11 41.51 -4.82
N MET A 643 11.00 41.19 -3.89
CA MET A 643 10.71 41.34 -2.46
C MET A 643 10.54 42.81 -2.07
N MET A 644 11.31 43.71 -2.65
CA MET A 644 11.11 45.16 -2.45
C MET A 644 9.75 45.61 -2.97
N GLY A 645 9.32 45.11 -4.13
CA GLY A 645 8.00 45.34 -4.68
C GLY A 645 6.88 44.87 -3.72
N ALA A 646 7.03 43.70 -3.15
CA ALA A 646 6.09 43.17 -2.16
C ALA A 646 6.08 44.01 -0.86
N ILE A 647 7.23 44.46 -0.39
CA ILE A 647 7.34 45.38 0.76
C ILE A 647 6.57 46.67 0.48
N LEU A 648 6.80 47.29 -0.67
CA LEU A 648 6.13 48.55 -1.05
C LEU A 648 4.61 48.40 -1.19
N GLN A 649 4.13 47.22 -1.58
CA GLN A 649 2.68 46.94 -1.68
C GLN A 649 2.06 46.50 -0.35
N SER A 650 2.85 46.14 0.65
CA SER A 650 2.35 45.77 1.98
C SER A 650 1.65 46.97 2.65
N ALA A 651 0.78 46.70 3.62
CA ALA A 651 0.08 47.78 4.39
C ALA A 651 1.09 48.73 5.04
N SER A 652 2.20 48.22 5.56
CA SER A 652 3.26 49.01 6.17
C SER A 652 3.99 49.87 5.13
N GLY A 653 4.33 49.28 3.98
CA GLY A 653 5.01 50.00 2.89
C GLY A 653 4.13 51.11 2.30
N GLN A 654 2.86 50.86 2.11
CA GLN A 654 1.90 51.88 1.64
C GLN A 654 1.72 53.00 2.65
N ALA A 655 1.60 52.70 3.96
CA ALA A 655 1.54 53.70 5.03
C ALA A 655 2.83 54.55 5.07
N TYR A 656 3.99 53.93 4.93
CA TYR A 656 5.28 54.57 4.87
C TYR A 656 5.37 55.55 3.68
N ASN A 657 5.00 55.09 2.48
CA ASN A 657 4.98 55.92 1.28
C ASN A 657 4.00 57.13 1.40
N ALA A 658 2.83 56.93 1.99
CA ALA A 658 1.87 58.00 2.26
C ALA A 658 2.42 59.02 3.26
N GLY A 659 3.12 58.55 4.31
CA GLY A 659 3.81 59.44 5.27
C GLY A 659 4.91 60.27 4.61
N PHE A 660 5.74 59.65 3.80
CA PHE A 660 6.78 60.32 3.02
C PHE A 660 6.21 61.36 2.04
N ALA A 661 5.12 61.02 1.31
CA ALA A 661 4.41 61.93 0.44
C ALA A 661 3.87 63.16 1.18
N ALA A 662 3.30 62.96 2.36
CA ALA A 662 2.79 64.02 3.22
C ALA A 662 3.90 64.96 3.71
N GLN A 663 5.06 64.37 4.11
CA GLN A 663 6.23 65.18 4.56
C GLN A 663 6.78 66.01 3.42
N VAL A 664 6.95 65.45 2.23
CA VAL A 664 7.41 66.17 1.04
C VAL A 664 6.44 67.24 0.62
N ALA A 665 5.11 66.95 0.68
CA ALA A 665 4.05 67.92 0.39
C ALA A 665 4.13 69.15 1.36
N ALA A 666 4.29 68.86 2.64
CA ALA A 666 4.43 69.92 3.68
C ALA A 666 5.69 70.79 3.44
N GLY A 667 6.82 70.18 3.11
CA GLY A 667 8.03 70.91 2.75
C GLY A 667 7.89 71.80 1.48
N TYR A 668 7.23 71.27 0.46
CA TYR A 668 6.93 72.00 -0.75
C TYR A 668 5.99 73.19 -0.50
N ALA A 669 4.91 72.99 0.23
CA ALA A 669 4.03 74.05 0.61
C ALA A 669 4.71 75.15 1.43
N ALA A 670 5.57 74.78 2.36
CA ALA A 670 6.34 75.70 3.18
C ALA A 670 7.34 76.52 2.33
N ALA A 671 7.97 75.89 1.31
CA ALA A 671 8.97 76.56 0.47
C ALA A 671 8.36 77.42 -0.63
N THR A 672 7.18 77.08 -1.17
CA THR A 672 6.59 77.74 -2.33
C THR A 672 5.34 78.55 -2.04
N GLY A 673 4.67 78.30 -0.93
CA GLY A 673 3.35 78.82 -0.57
C GLY A 673 2.18 78.16 -1.32
N ASP A 674 2.47 77.19 -2.23
CA ASP A 674 1.45 76.48 -3.01
C ASP A 674 0.88 75.23 -2.23
N THR A 675 -0.14 75.52 -1.45
CA THR A 675 -0.83 74.47 -0.69
C THR A 675 -1.79 73.58 -1.55
N ALA A 676 -2.19 74.10 -2.69
CA ALA A 676 -3.13 73.40 -3.57
C ALA A 676 -2.40 72.32 -4.40
N GLY A 677 -1.14 72.60 -4.88
CA GLY A 677 -0.33 71.67 -5.61
C GLY A 677 0.46 70.69 -4.76
N ALA A 678 0.57 71.01 -3.43
CA ALA A 678 1.45 70.28 -2.55
C ALA A 678 1.21 68.77 -2.47
N ALA A 679 -0.06 68.36 -2.38
CA ALA A 679 -0.41 66.93 -2.29
C ALA A 679 -0.04 66.14 -3.56
N ALA A 680 -0.28 66.73 -4.73
CA ALA A 680 0.08 66.09 -6.01
C ALA A 680 1.62 66.03 -6.17
N TYR A 681 2.36 67.06 -5.77
CA TYR A 681 3.81 67.06 -5.75
C TYR A 681 4.39 66.00 -4.83
N GLY A 682 3.89 65.90 -3.59
CA GLY A 682 4.27 64.89 -2.62
C GLY A 682 4.03 63.44 -3.14
N ALA A 683 2.86 63.19 -3.70
CA ALA A 683 2.54 61.88 -4.30
C ALA A 683 3.50 61.53 -5.48
N ALA A 684 3.80 62.50 -6.35
CA ALA A 684 4.71 62.30 -7.48
C ALA A 684 6.14 61.97 -6.99
N GLN A 685 6.63 62.65 -5.95
CA GLN A 685 7.96 62.39 -5.40
C GLN A 685 8.01 61.04 -4.67
N ALA A 686 6.98 60.62 -3.96
CA ALA A 686 6.92 59.31 -3.33
C ALA A 686 6.89 58.18 -4.39
N ALA A 687 6.16 58.38 -5.49
CA ALA A 687 6.20 57.39 -6.60
C ALA A 687 7.58 57.32 -7.28
N ALA A 688 8.25 58.49 -7.46
CA ALA A 688 9.63 58.53 -7.97
C ALA A 688 10.62 57.84 -7.02
N ALA A 689 10.52 58.07 -5.70
CA ALA A 689 11.34 57.41 -4.69
C ALA A 689 11.11 55.88 -4.67
N SER A 690 9.85 55.42 -4.77
CA SER A 690 9.52 53.97 -4.84
C SER A 690 10.16 53.31 -6.06
N ASN A 691 10.11 53.96 -7.23
CA ASN A 691 10.77 53.44 -8.42
C ASN A 691 12.31 53.42 -8.29
N ALA A 692 12.87 54.47 -7.67
CA ALA A 692 14.33 54.54 -7.40
C ALA A 692 14.80 53.47 -6.42
N VAL A 693 13.96 53.14 -5.41
CA VAL A 693 14.22 52.00 -4.47
C VAL A 693 14.18 50.65 -5.14
N LEU A 694 13.24 50.42 -6.06
CA LEU A 694 13.21 49.20 -6.88
C LEU A 694 14.47 49.09 -7.75
N ALA A 695 14.93 50.21 -8.34
CA ALA A 695 16.18 50.26 -9.09
C ALA A 695 17.40 49.97 -8.22
N LEU A 696 17.46 50.53 -6.99
CA LEU A 696 18.48 50.22 -6.00
C LEU A 696 18.47 48.75 -5.63
N ALA A 697 17.32 48.16 -5.30
CA ALA A 697 17.19 46.73 -4.99
C ALA A 697 17.67 45.84 -6.14
N SER A 698 17.50 46.27 -7.39
CA SER A 698 17.97 45.56 -8.58
C SER A 698 19.50 45.70 -8.82
N ALA A 699 20.10 46.83 -8.40
CA ALA A 699 21.45 47.18 -8.75
C ALA A 699 22.45 46.83 -7.65
N VAL A 700 22.04 46.65 -6.41
CA VAL A 700 22.90 46.49 -5.24
C VAL A 700 22.74 45.09 -4.64
N SER A 701 23.86 44.41 -4.47
CA SER A 701 23.92 43.07 -3.85
C SER A 701 24.98 43.09 -2.70
N PRO A 702 24.83 42.19 -1.71
CA PRO A 702 25.88 41.91 -0.73
C PRO A 702 27.18 41.51 -1.42
N SER A 703 28.34 41.85 -0.83
CA SER A 703 29.67 41.41 -1.30
C SER A 703 30.03 40.01 -0.77
N ALA A 704 29.38 39.58 0.29
CA ALA A 704 29.58 38.26 0.91
C ALA A 704 28.25 37.63 1.28
N TYR A 705 28.23 36.31 1.31
CA TYR A 705 27.06 35.51 1.59
C TYR A 705 27.41 34.39 2.58
N ASN A 706 26.49 34.06 3.46
CA ASN A 706 26.57 32.93 4.37
C ASN A 706 25.18 32.21 4.38
N ASN A 707 24.97 31.37 3.40
CA ASN A 707 23.69 30.70 3.24
C ASN A 707 23.35 29.82 4.43
N ILE A 708 22.07 29.73 4.73
CA ILE A 708 21.51 28.84 5.75
C ILE A 708 20.80 27.70 5.06
N VAL A 709 20.72 26.57 5.76
CA VAL A 709 19.95 25.39 5.32
C VAL A 709 18.75 25.22 6.23
N LEU A 710 17.59 25.00 5.61
CA LEU A 710 16.32 24.81 6.30
C LEU A 710 15.71 23.45 5.91
N ASP A 711 14.94 22.88 6.83
CA ASP A 711 14.07 21.75 6.50
C ASP A 711 12.80 22.22 5.75
N THR A 712 11.92 21.30 5.39
CA THR A 712 10.66 21.60 4.70
C THR A 712 9.65 22.34 5.57
N SER A 713 9.84 22.40 6.87
CA SER A 713 9.08 23.21 7.84
C SER A 713 9.76 24.55 8.14
N PHE A 714 10.81 24.90 7.36
CA PHE A 714 11.62 26.12 7.51
C PHE A 714 12.38 26.21 8.85
N ASN A 715 12.65 25.08 9.52
CA ASN A 715 13.53 25.06 10.68
C ASN A 715 14.99 25.04 10.24
N LEU A 716 15.84 25.75 11.01
CA LEU A 716 17.26 25.81 10.74
C LEU A 716 17.93 24.43 10.94
N MET A 717 18.68 23.98 9.93
CA MET A 717 19.46 22.77 9.95
C MET A 717 20.95 23.07 10.02
N ASP A 718 21.72 22.30 10.79
CA ASP A 718 23.17 22.31 10.70
C ASP A 718 23.62 21.40 9.54
N PRO A 719 24.12 21.97 8.43
CA PRO A 719 24.48 21.15 7.27
C PRO A 719 25.65 20.20 7.55
N SER A 720 26.46 20.44 8.57
CA SER A 720 27.59 19.58 8.91
C SER A 720 27.18 18.25 9.55
N THR A 721 25.96 18.20 10.14
CA THR A 721 25.47 17.02 10.89
C THR A 721 24.25 16.39 10.28
N ARG A 722 23.50 17.08 9.38
CA ARG A 722 22.19 16.64 8.89
C ARG A 722 22.21 15.91 7.56
N PHE A 723 23.35 15.87 6.86
CA PHE A 723 23.49 15.23 5.55
C PHE A 723 24.65 14.24 5.57
N PRO A 724 24.61 13.17 6.41
CA PRO A 724 25.58 12.10 6.32
C PRO A 724 25.38 11.34 5.00
N ASP A 725 26.42 10.67 4.54
CA ASP A 725 26.28 9.73 3.45
C ASP A 725 25.53 8.50 3.95
N PHE A 726 24.46 8.12 3.27
CA PHE A 726 23.69 6.93 3.62
C PHE A 726 24.20 5.74 2.83
N PRO A 727 24.49 4.61 3.47
CA PRO A 727 24.91 3.39 2.77
C PRO A 727 23.82 2.89 1.83
N ARG A 728 24.21 2.02 0.89
CA ARG A 728 23.25 1.30 0.06
C ARG A 728 22.27 0.52 0.93
N ILE A 729 21.02 0.44 0.48
CA ILE A 729 20.01 -0.38 1.13
C ILE A 729 20.36 -1.86 0.91
N LYS A 730 20.31 -2.65 1.97
CA LYS A 730 20.44 -4.10 1.97
C LYS A 730 19.17 -4.74 2.52
N GLU A 731 19.16 -6.05 2.67
CA GLU A 731 18.04 -6.78 3.26
C GLU A 731 17.72 -6.30 4.68
N THR A 732 16.44 -6.24 5.03
CA THR A 732 15.96 -6.10 6.41
C THR A 732 15.71 -7.47 7.01
N THR A 733 16.15 -7.70 8.23
CA THR A 733 15.90 -8.95 8.97
C THR A 733 14.86 -8.75 10.06
N TRP A 734 13.85 -9.63 10.09
CA TRP A 734 12.80 -9.66 11.10
C TRP A 734 12.93 -10.93 11.91
N ALA A 735 13.59 -10.87 13.06
CA ALA A 735 13.71 -11.99 13.99
C ALA A 735 12.53 -11.99 14.95
N GLN A 736 11.79 -13.10 15.05
CA GLN A 736 10.63 -13.20 15.92
C GLN A 736 10.68 -14.45 16.77
N THR A 737 10.44 -14.28 18.08
CA THR A 737 10.15 -15.36 19.03
C THR A 737 8.68 -15.28 19.40
N GLU A 738 7.99 -16.41 19.36
CA GLU A 738 6.56 -16.48 19.69
C GLU A 738 6.25 -17.64 20.61
N PHE A 739 5.46 -17.38 21.63
CA PHE A 739 4.81 -18.41 22.45
C PHE A 739 3.30 -18.37 22.17
N GLY A 740 2.73 -19.50 21.79
CA GLY A 740 1.31 -19.62 21.47
C GLY A 740 0.62 -20.74 22.20
N TYR A 741 -0.65 -20.54 22.53
CA TYR A 741 -1.61 -21.56 22.94
C TYR A 741 -2.81 -21.53 21.99
N LYS A 742 -3.26 -22.70 21.56
CA LYS A 742 -4.53 -22.85 20.83
C LYS A 742 -5.22 -24.13 21.25
N GLY A 743 -6.47 -24.02 21.74
CA GLY A 743 -7.19 -25.18 22.21
C GLY A 743 -8.63 -24.92 22.60
N GLN A 744 -9.28 -25.98 22.99
CA GLN A 744 -10.62 -26.00 23.55
C GLN A 744 -10.52 -25.95 25.07
N VAL A 745 -11.06 -24.88 25.66
CA VAL A 745 -11.00 -24.64 27.11
C VAL A 745 -12.18 -25.29 27.81
N THR A 746 -13.32 -25.33 27.13
CA THR A 746 -14.53 -26.05 27.58
C THR A 746 -15.16 -26.70 26.32
N ASP A 747 -16.15 -27.60 26.52
CA ASP A 747 -16.80 -28.33 25.40
C ASP A 747 -17.38 -27.38 24.34
N ASN A 748 -17.64 -26.13 24.69
CA ASN A 748 -18.24 -25.13 23.77
C ASN A 748 -17.43 -23.84 23.65
N MET A 749 -16.13 -23.83 24.05
CA MET A 749 -15.31 -22.63 23.95
C MET A 749 -13.90 -22.96 23.50
N THR A 750 -13.43 -22.26 22.45
CA THR A 750 -12.04 -22.28 21.99
C THR A 750 -11.33 -20.99 22.36
N LEU A 751 -10.03 -21.09 22.62
CA LEU A 751 -9.14 -19.96 22.92
C LEU A 751 -7.83 -20.09 22.15
N SER A 752 -7.38 -18.99 21.55
CA SER A 752 -6.03 -18.83 21.05
C SER A 752 -5.39 -17.61 21.73
N VAL A 753 -4.16 -17.77 22.17
CA VAL A 753 -3.35 -16.69 22.76
C VAL A 753 -1.97 -16.77 22.14
N ASP A 754 -1.50 -15.67 21.59
CA ASP A 754 -0.18 -15.54 20.98
C ASP A 754 0.56 -14.35 21.59
N LEU A 755 1.73 -14.60 22.14
CA LEU A 755 2.67 -13.62 22.67
C LEU A 755 3.91 -13.64 21.78
N TYR A 756 4.31 -12.50 21.27
CA TYR A 756 5.50 -12.40 20.41
C TYR A 756 6.41 -11.24 20.78
N ASP A 757 7.69 -11.44 20.52
CA ASP A 757 8.77 -10.46 20.59
C ASP A 757 9.47 -10.43 19.23
N MET A 758 9.53 -9.27 18.62
CA MET A 758 10.04 -9.06 17.28
C MET A 758 11.16 -8.03 17.31
N VAL A 759 12.29 -8.39 16.72
CA VAL A 759 13.46 -7.51 16.53
C VAL A 759 13.64 -7.32 15.04
N ILE A 760 13.66 -6.05 14.58
CA ILE A 760 13.81 -5.70 13.18
C ILE A 760 15.12 -4.95 13.02
N SER A 761 16.05 -5.57 12.31
CA SER A 761 17.36 -5.01 12.02
C SER A 761 17.43 -4.49 10.60
N ASP A 762 18.18 -3.41 10.41
CA ASP A 762 18.38 -2.78 9.10
C ASP A 762 17.05 -2.34 8.43
N TYR A 763 16.12 -1.78 9.21
CA TYR A 763 14.79 -1.39 8.72
C TYR A 763 14.88 -0.28 7.67
N VAL A 764 14.19 -0.46 6.53
CA VAL A 764 14.07 0.55 5.49
C VAL A 764 12.86 1.44 5.79
N THR A 765 13.09 2.74 5.98
CA THR A 765 12.01 3.71 6.26
C THR A 765 11.09 3.90 5.05
N GLY A 766 9.92 4.51 5.26
CA GLY A 766 9.18 5.13 4.17
C GLY A 766 9.96 6.29 3.52
N LEU A 767 9.36 6.90 2.50
CA LEU A 767 9.94 8.08 1.84
C LEU A 767 10.13 9.23 2.84
N GLN A 768 11.38 9.68 3.00
CA GLN A 768 11.76 10.79 3.86
C GLN A 768 12.49 11.86 3.07
N ASN A 769 12.37 13.11 3.49
CA ASN A 769 13.17 14.17 2.90
C ASN A 769 14.66 13.93 3.21
N ILE A 770 15.47 13.81 2.16
CA ILE A 770 16.92 13.64 2.22
C ILE A 770 17.67 14.83 1.65
N SER A 771 17.03 15.97 1.47
CA SER A 771 17.59 17.22 0.95
C SER A 771 17.27 18.39 1.88
N GLY A 772 17.98 19.50 1.75
CA GLY A 772 17.76 20.69 2.55
C GLY A 772 17.64 21.95 1.70
N LEU A 773 16.65 22.80 2.03
CA LEU A 773 16.45 24.09 1.38
C LEU A 773 17.60 25.04 1.69
N VAL A 774 18.24 25.59 0.67
CA VAL A 774 19.32 26.56 0.83
C VAL A 774 18.82 27.95 0.55
N ASN A 775 18.79 28.77 1.59
CA ASN A 775 18.32 30.15 1.52
C ASN A 775 19.48 31.13 1.53
N VAL A 776 19.38 32.19 0.73
CA VAL A 776 20.41 33.23 0.64
C VAL A 776 20.40 34.09 1.90
N LEU A 777 21.52 34.10 2.61
CA LEU A 777 21.78 35.05 3.68
C LEU A 777 22.93 35.96 3.28
N GLY A 778 22.61 37.18 2.87
CA GLY A 778 23.61 38.20 2.53
C GLY A 778 24.24 38.79 3.78
N ASP A 779 25.52 39.11 3.71
CA ASP A 779 26.20 39.84 4.78
C ASP A 779 25.66 41.26 4.90
N GLY A 780 25.01 41.57 6.03
CA GLY A 780 24.34 42.85 6.27
C GLY A 780 25.30 44.04 6.23
N GLY A 781 26.51 43.87 6.77
CA GLY A 781 27.51 44.95 6.79
C GLY A 781 27.99 45.35 5.40
N SER A 782 28.29 44.37 4.55
CA SER A 782 28.69 44.59 3.16
C SER A 782 27.55 45.18 2.33
N TYR A 783 26.30 44.71 2.56
CA TYR A 783 25.14 45.24 1.85
C TYR A 783 24.89 46.71 2.22
N VAL A 784 24.89 47.07 3.51
CA VAL A 784 24.78 48.47 3.96
C VAL A 784 25.82 49.35 3.31
N GLY A 785 27.10 48.91 3.27
CA GLY A 785 28.20 49.66 2.62
C GLY A 785 27.91 49.87 1.13
N ASN A 786 27.42 48.89 0.43
CA ASN A 786 27.09 48.97 -0.98
C ASN A 786 25.87 49.85 -1.23
N VAL A 787 24.83 49.83 -0.38
CA VAL A 787 23.65 50.71 -0.41
C VAL A 787 24.11 52.16 -0.25
N LEU A 788 24.94 52.45 0.76
CA LEU A 788 25.45 53.82 1.01
C LEU A 788 26.31 54.34 -0.18
N THR A 789 27.13 53.47 -0.79
CA THR A 789 27.90 53.80 -1.99
C THR A 789 27.00 54.12 -3.17
N TYR A 790 25.95 53.33 -3.38
CA TYR A 790 24.94 53.57 -4.44
C TYR A 790 24.24 54.93 -4.22
N LEU A 791 23.75 55.20 -3.01
CA LEU A 791 23.11 56.47 -2.65
C LEU A 791 24.03 57.67 -2.91
N ALA A 792 25.27 57.57 -2.54
CA ALA A 792 26.28 58.63 -2.76
C ALA A 792 26.56 58.85 -4.25
N THR A 793 26.51 57.80 -5.11
CA THR A 793 26.79 57.91 -6.54
C THR A 793 25.63 58.41 -7.39
N GLN A 794 24.38 58.09 -6.98
CA GLN A 794 23.19 58.48 -7.70
C GLN A 794 22.80 59.94 -7.54
N GLY A 795 23.09 60.52 -6.36
CA GLY A 795 22.78 61.93 -6.06
C GLY A 795 21.27 62.25 -5.97
N ASP A 796 20.39 61.25 -5.93
CA ASP A 796 18.95 61.42 -5.80
C ASP A 796 18.56 61.72 -4.36
N ALA A 797 18.29 63.00 -4.07
CA ALA A 797 17.93 63.43 -2.72
C ALA A 797 16.63 62.82 -2.21
N ASN A 798 15.68 62.49 -3.08
CA ASN A 798 14.40 61.87 -2.67
C ASN A 798 14.62 60.41 -2.26
N LEU A 799 15.44 59.68 -3.01
CA LEU A 799 15.86 58.32 -2.63
C LEU A 799 16.59 58.29 -1.30
N VAL A 800 17.56 59.19 -1.12
CA VAL A 800 18.30 59.33 0.14
C VAL A 800 17.39 59.64 1.33
N ASN A 801 16.46 60.63 1.14
CA ASN A 801 15.51 60.98 2.20
C ASN A 801 14.49 59.83 2.45
N TRP A 802 14.10 59.10 1.44
CA TRP A 802 13.19 57.95 1.58
C TRP A 802 13.85 56.83 2.37
N ILE A 803 15.10 56.48 2.06
CA ILE A 803 15.88 55.48 2.81
C ILE A 803 16.09 55.96 4.26
N ASN A 804 16.58 57.19 4.45
CA ASN A 804 16.85 57.73 5.80
C ASN A 804 15.60 57.86 6.67
N GLY A 805 14.40 57.92 6.07
CA GLY A 805 13.13 57.92 6.81
C GLY A 805 12.91 56.65 7.64
N TRP A 806 13.52 55.51 7.28
CA TRP A 806 13.47 54.30 8.06
C TRP A 806 14.24 54.37 9.38
N ASP A 807 15.23 55.27 9.50
CA ASP A 807 16.03 55.50 10.73
C ASP A 807 15.21 56.12 11.86
N ALA A 808 13.98 56.59 11.56
CA ALA A 808 13.17 57.23 12.58
C ALA A 808 12.55 56.18 13.53
N ALA A 809 12.52 56.51 14.82
CA ALA A 809 11.98 55.66 15.87
C ALA A 809 10.49 55.25 15.59
N ALA A 810 9.71 56.11 14.92
CA ALA A 810 8.34 55.82 14.50
C ALA A 810 8.28 54.72 13.41
N ALA A 811 9.35 54.50 12.67
CA ALA A 811 9.47 53.41 11.69
C ALA A 811 10.23 52.18 12.25
N GLY A 812 10.59 52.19 13.53
CA GLY A 812 11.37 51.11 14.18
C GLY A 812 12.88 51.27 14.03
N GLY A 813 13.37 52.45 13.58
CA GLY A 813 14.78 52.71 13.37
C GLY A 813 15.54 52.95 14.66
N ASN A 814 16.88 52.89 14.56
CA ASN A 814 17.80 52.98 15.67
C ASN A 814 18.35 54.40 15.93
N GLY A 815 18.06 55.40 15.03
CA GLY A 815 18.45 56.80 15.16
C GLY A 815 19.91 57.08 14.92
N ASN A 816 20.61 56.23 14.13
CA ASN A 816 22.07 56.40 13.87
C ASN A 816 22.38 57.38 12.76
N GLY A 817 21.40 58.00 12.13
CA GLY A 817 21.53 59.03 11.11
C GLY A 817 21.50 58.49 9.67
N THR A 818 21.25 57.17 9.49
CA THR A 818 21.04 56.54 8.18
C THR A 818 20.02 55.40 8.29
N GLY A 819 19.12 55.35 7.34
CA GLY A 819 18.15 54.24 7.24
C GLY A 819 18.64 53.05 6.36
N ALA A 820 19.89 53.07 5.99
CA ALA A 820 20.48 52.02 5.10
C ALA A 820 20.56 50.67 5.78
N ASP A 821 20.78 50.60 7.06
CA ASP A 821 20.84 49.36 7.84
C ASP A 821 19.44 48.79 8.11
N GLU A 822 18.45 49.60 8.41
CA GLU A 822 17.04 49.14 8.51
C GLU A 822 16.52 48.65 7.16
N PHE A 823 16.79 49.41 6.08
CA PHE A 823 16.47 48.97 4.73
C PHE A 823 17.14 47.64 4.38
N ALA A 824 18.46 47.54 4.69
CA ALA A 824 19.20 46.31 4.49
C ALA A 824 18.62 45.15 5.30
N GLY A 825 18.35 45.39 6.59
CA GLY A 825 17.74 44.36 7.46
C GLY A 825 16.38 43.86 6.94
N LEU A 826 15.54 44.80 6.53
CA LEU A 826 14.21 44.50 5.97
C LEU A 826 14.31 43.65 4.68
N LEU A 827 15.11 44.08 3.71
CA LEU A 827 15.23 43.42 2.43
C LEU A 827 15.96 42.07 2.54
N LEU A 828 17.07 42.01 3.24
CA LEU A 828 17.81 40.76 3.47
C LEU A 828 16.95 39.76 4.22
N GLY A 829 16.19 40.22 5.22
CA GLY A 829 15.26 39.34 5.97
C GLY A 829 14.16 38.74 5.09
N GLN A 830 13.64 39.45 4.09
CA GLN A 830 12.68 38.94 3.15
C GLN A 830 13.32 37.99 2.13
N VAL A 831 14.48 38.34 1.58
CA VAL A 831 15.19 37.48 0.63
C VAL A 831 15.66 36.18 1.30
N ALA A 832 16.04 36.24 2.58
CA ALA A 832 16.42 35.06 3.33
C ALA A 832 15.30 34.01 3.52
N GLN A 833 14.06 34.39 3.28
CA GLN A 833 12.94 33.44 3.35
C GLN A 833 12.75 32.64 2.07
N VAL A 834 13.50 32.95 1.01
CA VAL A 834 13.35 32.30 -0.30
C VAL A 834 14.50 31.34 -0.54
N PRO A 835 14.23 30.02 -0.73
CA PRO A 835 15.28 29.08 -1.07
C PRO A 835 15.76 29.30 -2.51
N ILE A 836 17.06 29.20 -2.73
CA ILE A 836 17.69 29.34 -4.06
C ILE A 836 18.25 28.01 -4.59
N GLY A 837 18.21 26.97 -3.82
CA GLY A 837 18.72 25.66 -4.18
C GLY A 837 18.55 24.65 -3.06
N MET A 838 19.20 23.52 -3.24
CA MET A 838 19.07 22.38 -2.35
C MET A 838 20.45 21.76 -2.07
N VAL A 839 20.66 21.34 -0.83
CA VAL A 839 21.61 20.26 -0.55
C VAL A 839 20.96 18.98 -1.07
N ALA A 840 21.45 18.45 -2.17
CA ALA A 840 20.91 17.30 -2.86
C ALA A 840 21.96 16.19 -3.00
N PRO A 841 21.55 14.90 -2.92
CA PRO A 841 22.48 13.79 -3.10
C PRO A 841 23.03 13.74 -4.54
N GLU A 842 24.25 13.22 -4.69
CA GLU A 842 24.92 13.07 -5.99
C GLU A 842 24.16 12.22 -6.98
N GLN A 843 23.43 11.22 -6.47
CA GLN A 843 22.64 10.29 -7.26
C GLN A 843 21.43 10.93 -7.96
N SER A 844 21.00 12.13 -7.49
CA SER A 844 19.97 12.90 -8.17
C SER A 844 20.55 13.67 -9.37
N PRO A 845 20.10 13.45 -10.61
CA PRO A 845 20.53 14.24 -11.77
C PRO A 845 19.71 15.52 -11.98
N TYR A 846 18.88 15.91 -10.99
CA TYR A 846 17.81 16.91 -11.17
C TYR A 846 18.12 18.26 -10.52
N GLY A 847 19.36 18.64 -10.46
CA GLY A 847 19.74 19.98 -9.99
C GLY A 847 19.37 20.24 -8.53
N GLY A 848 18.83 21.44 -8.27
CA GLY A 848 18.43 21.91 -6.94
C GLY A 848 17.00 21.54 -6.55
N ASN A 849 16.57 20.31 -6.78
CA ASN A 849 15.24 19.84 -6.42
C ASN A 849 15.18 19.15 -5.06
N LEU A 850 14.02 19.17 -4.44
CA LEU A 850 13.72 18.47 -3.19
C LEU A 850 13.61 16.97 -3.45
N ILE A 851 14.37 16.17 -2.73
CA ILE A 851 14.42 14.72 -2.90
C ILE A 851 13.88 14.04 -1.65
N TYR A 852 12.82 13.22 -1.86
CA TYR A 852 12.38 12.23 -0.90
C TYR A 852 13.01 10.90 -1.28
N GLY A 853 13.65 10.25 -0.34
CA GLY A 853 14.35 8.99 -0.55
C GLY A 853 14.15 8.02 0.59
N TYR A 854 14.50 6.77 0.34
CA TYR A 854 14.50 5.73 1.36
C TYR A 854 15.83 5.75 2.12
N LYS A 855 15.76 5.50 3.42
CA LYS A 855 16.91 5.34 4.32
C LYS A 855 16.84 3.98 4.98
N GLN A 856 17.98 3.43 5.32
CA GLN A 856 18.08 2.22 6.15
C GLN A 856 18.59 2.60 7.54
N LEU A 857 17.89 2.19 8.58
CA LEU A 857 18.27 2.44 9.97
C LEU A 857 19.36 1.45 10.39
N SER A 858 20.31 1.90 11.20
CA SER A 858 21.38 1.05 11.76
C SER A 858 20.98 0.38 13.07
N ASP A 859 20.03 0.97 13.79
CA ASP A 859 19.57 0.49 15.08
C ASP A 859 18.37 -0.43 14.94
N ASP A 860 18.28 -1.41 15.85
CA ASP A 860 17.18 -2.37 15.86
C ASP A 860 15.90 -1.74 16.39
N LEU A 861 14.78 -2.02 15.70
CA LEU A 861 13.44 -1.75 16.19
C LEU A 861 12.92 -2.96 16.97
N ASN A 862 12.31 -2.71 18.14
CA ASN A 862 11.78 -3.78 19.00
C ASN A 862 10.28 -3.61 19.20
N LEU A 863 9.52 -4.64 18.86
CA LEU A 863 8.08 -4.67 18.95
C LEU A 863 7.60 -5.93 19.67
N LYS A 864 6.71 -5.77 20.66
CA LYS A 864 6.05 -6.88 21.34
C LYS A 864 4.55 -6.83 21.14
N GLY A 865 3.93 -7.98 21.07
CA GLY A 865 2.48 -8.03 20.92
C GLY A 865 1.82 -9.20 21.64
N LEU A 866 0.55 -8.99 21.90
CA LEU A 866 -0.39 -9.98 22.44
C LEU A 866 -1.60 -10.05 21.52
N GLU A 867 -1.93 -11.26 21.11
CA GLU A 867 -3.14 -11.57 20.33
C GLU A 867 -3.98 -12.57 21.11
N VAL A 868 -5.28 -12.31 21.19
CA VAL A 868 -6.25 -13.22 21.83
C VAL A 868 -7.44 -13.39 20.89
N ALA A 869 -7.81 -14.63 20.62
CA ALA A 869 -9.04 -14.96 19.90
C ALA A 869 -9.83 -16.01 20.69
N MET A 870 -11.11 -15.78 20.87
CA MET A 870 -12.02 -16.66 21.59
C MET A 870 -13.28 -16.86 20.77
N ASN A 871 -13.74 -18.12 20.68
CA ASN A 871 -15.06 -18.44 20.16
C ASN A 871 -15.83 -19.24 21.21
N TYR A 872 -17.10 -18.86 21.38
CA TYR A 872 -18.02 -19.55 22.27
C TYR A 872 -19.26 -20.00 21.48
N PHE A 873 -19.63 -21.25 21.63
CA PHE A 873 -20.69 -21.95 20.89
C PHE A 873 -21.73 -22.51 21.87
N PRO A 874 -22.72 -21.73 22.28
CA PRO A 874 -23.76 -22.24 23.22
C PRO A 874 -24.65 -23.32 22.58
N SER A 875 -24.77 -23.35 21.28
CA SER A 875 -25.42 -24.39 20.46
C SER A 875 -24.79 -24.48 19.09
N ALA A 876 -25.19 -25.42 18.25
CA ALA A 876 -24.69 -25.56 16.86
C ALA A 876 -24.99 -24.33 15.99
N GLU A 877 -26.08 -23.62 16.27
CA GLU A 877 -26.52 -22.46 15.49
C GLU A 877 -25.87 -21.16 15.93
N TRP A 878 -25.40 -21.06 17.17
CA TRP A 878 -24.87 -19.80 17.70
C TRP A 878 -23.36 -19.81 17.83
N THR A 879 -22.74 -18.77 17.36
CA THR A 879 -21.32 -18.47 17.54
C THR A 879 -21.16 -17.05 18.11
N PHE A 880 -20.39 -16.93 19.19
CA PHE A 880 -19.90 -15.66 19.70
C PHE A 880 -18.39 -15.64 19.57
N SER A 881 -17.83 -14.59 18.99
CA SER A 881 -16.39 -14.41 18.79
C SER A 881 -15.89 -13.13 19.46
N MET A 882 -14.65 -13.17 19.93
CA MET A 882 -13.91 -12.01 20.41
C MET A 882 -12.47 -12.12 19.94
N ASN A 883 -11.96 -11.01 19.41
CA ASN A 883 -10.59 -10.89 18.95
C ASN A 883 -9.97 -9.62 19.57
N MET A 884 -8.78 -9.73 20.11
CA MET A 884 -8.06 -8.61 20.71
C MET A 884 -6.62 -8.61 20.23
N SER A 885 -6.10 -7.44 19.94
CA SER A 885 -4.69 -7.21 19.62
C SER A 885 -4.16 -6.06 20.46
N LEU A 886 -2.98 -6.25 21.03
CA LEU A 886 -2.28 -5.24 21.81
C LEU A 886 -0.81 -5.23 21.34
N LEU A 887 -0.32 -4.07 20.94
CA LEU A 887 1.07 -3.81 20.62
C LEU A 887 1.75 -3.04 21.76
N SER A 888 3.05 -3.22 21.95
CA SER A 888 3.81 -2.45 22.94
C SER A 888 3.77 -0.95 22.60
N ASP A 889 3.84 -0.63 21.32
CA ASP A 889 3.84 0.74 20.82
C ASP A 889 3.18 0.83 19.44
N SER A 890 2.77 2.05 19.04
CA SER A 890 2.31 2.40 17.69
C SER A 890 3.34 3.20 16.91
N SER A 891 4.39 3.67 17.60
CA SER A 891 5.54 4.38 17.02
C SER A 891 6.78 3.95 17.78
N LEU A 892 7.88 3.73 17.05
CA LEU A 892 9.15 3.29 17.60
C LEU A 892 10.19 4.38 17.38
N SER A 893 10.92 4.78 18.44
CA SER A 893 12.01 5.76 18.37
C SER A 893 13.36 5.06 18.36
N VAL A 894 14.23 5.48 17.45
CA VAL A 894 15.62 5.05 17.37
C VAL A 894 16.54 6.26 17.21
N ASP A 895 17.76 6.17 17.71
CA ASP A 895 18.81 7.14 17.42
C ASP A 895 19.44 6.78 16.07
N PHE A 896 19.37 7.66 15.10
CA PHE A 896 20.04 7.51 13.83
C PHE A 896 21.06 8.65 13.66
N GLU A 897 22.34 8.31 13.84
CA GLU A 897 23.47 9.26 13.77
C GLU A 897 23.32 10.50 14.67
N GLY A 898 22.83 10.31 15.90
CA GLY A 898 22.61 11.37 16.87
C GLY A 898 21.35 12.19 16.66
N VAL A 899 20.44 11.70 15.81
CA VAL A 899 19.11 12.28 15.58
C VAL A 899 18.05 11.22 15.88
N GLU A 900 17.16 11.56 16.80
CA GLU A 900 16.00 10.69 17.07
C GLU A 900 15.13 10.59 15.80
N GLN A 901 14.95 9.37 15.29
CA GLN A 901 14.02 9.03 14.22
C GLN A 901 12.83 8.31 14.82
N VAL A 902 11.62 8.75 14.46
CA VAL A 902 10.38 8.08 14.85
C VAL A 902 9.87 7.31 13.64
N VAL A 903 9.65 6.01 13.83
CA VAL A 903 9.05 5.12 12.83
C VAL A 903 7.60 4.86 13.26
N ASN A 904 6.65 5.44 12.55
CA ASN A 904 5.24 5.22 12.80
C ASN A 904 4.78 3.93 12.11
N MET A 905 4.07 3.09 12.83
CA MET A 905 3.62 1.80 12.29
C MET A 905 2.29 1.90 11.56
N ASN A 906 1.66 3.07 11.54
CA ASN A 906 0.32 3.32 10.95
C ASN A 906 -0.71 2.31 11.43
N THR A 907 -0.66 2.00 12.71
CA THR A 907 -1.55 1.02 13.36
C THR A 907 -1.82 1.41 14.80
N PRO A 908 -3.05 1.21 15.29
CA PRO A 908 -3.37 1.50 16.68
C PRO A 908 -2.70 0.50 17.64
N LYS A 909 -2.38 0.96 18.84
CA LYS A 909 -1.80 0.13 19.91
C LYS A 909 -2.78 -0.95 20.40
N PHE A 910 -4.07 -0.65 20.44
CA PHE A 910 -5.11 -1.56 20.88
C PHE A 910 -6.26 -1.65 19.87
N LYS A 911 -6.69 -2.89 19.61
CA LYS A 911 -7.87 -3.23 18.80
C LYS A 911 -8.69 -4.31 19.46
N LEU A 912 -10.02 -4.19 19.32
CA LEU A 912 -10.98 -5.19 19.78
C LEU A 912 -12.00 -5.47 18.68
N GLY A 913 -12.13 -6.74 18.31
CA GLY A 913 -13.17 -7.25 17.44
C GLY A 913 -14.15 -8.12 18.22
N GLY A 914 -15.41 -8.09 17.87
CA GLY A 914 -16.42 -8.98 18.41
C GLY A 914 -17.40 -9.41 17.34
N GLY A 915 -18.02 -10.58 17.54
CA GLY A 915 -19.02 -11.10 16.63
C GLY A 915 -20.06 -11.95 17.36
N MET A 916 -21.27 -11.91 16.83
CA MET A 916 -22.35 -12.82 17.18
C MET A 916 -22.96 -13.30 15.86
N GLN A 917 -23.08 -14.60 15.69
CA GLN A 917 -23.68 -15.19 14.53
C GLN A 917 -24.68 -16.29 14.93
N TYR A 918 -25.83 -16.23 14.33
CA TYR A 918 -26.81 -17.33 14.31
C TYR A 918 -26.90 -17.85 12.86
N ALA A 919 -26.85 -19.15 12.68
CA ALA A 919 -27.04 -19.77 11.38
C ALA A 919 -27.77 -21.11 11.52
N ASP A 920 -28.83 -21.28 10.74
CA ASP A 920 -29.49 -22.56 10.51
C ASP A 920 -29.61 -22.81 8.99
N VAL A 921 -30.27 -23.90 8.58
CA VAL A 921 -30.39 -24.27 7.14
C VAL A 921 -31.09 -23.21 6.31
N ASN A 922 -32.01 -22.43 6.87
CA ASN A 922 -32.87 -21.50 6.14
C ASN A 922 -32.46 -20.02 6.32
N LYS A 923 -31.69 -19.70 7.35
CA LYS A 923 -31.39 -18.30 7.66
C LYS A 923 -30.11 -18.14 8.45
N SER A 924 -29.48 -16.99 8.31
CA SER A 924 -28.39 -16.55 9.16
C SER A 924 -28.56 -15.09 9.56
N TYR A 925 -28.12 -14.75 10.79
CA TYR A 925 -28.07 -13.39 11.31
C TYR A 925 -26.71 -13.16 11.93
N GLY A 926 -26.13 -12.01 11.68
CA GLY A 926 -24.83 -11.65 12.26
C GLY A 926 -24.81 -10.24 12.80
N MET A 927 -23.97 -10.03 13.81
CA MET A 927 -23.58 -8.73 14.30
C MET A 927 -22.08 -8.73 14.54
N THR A 928 -21.40 -7.69 14.09
CA THR A 928 -19.95 -7.49 14.29
C THR A 928 -19.68 -6.17 14.98
N LEU A 929 -18.71 -6.16 15.88
CA LEU A 929 -18.17 -4.97 16.53
C LEU A 929 -16.70 -4.84 16.11
N ARG A 930 -16.28 -3.67 15.72
CA ARG A 930 -14.87 -3.30 15.53
C ARG A 930 -14.59 -2.04 16.33
N TYR A 931 -13.52 -2.07 17.10
CA TYR A 931 -13.00 -0.95 17.86
C TYR A 931 -11.49 -0.85 17.64
N GLN A 932 -10.99 0.36 17.50
CA GLN A 932 -9.56 0.66 17.50
C GLN A 932 -9.29 1.99 18.21
N ASP A 933 -8.12 2.05 18.88
CA ASP A 933 -7.60 3.30 19.43
C ASP A 933 -7.12 4.26 18.35
N SER A 934 -6.93 5.54 18.71
CA SER A 934 -6.25 6.52 17.89
C SER A 934 -4.77 6.18 17.72
N TYR A 935 -4.17 6.66 16.64
CA TYR A 935 -2.74 6.51 16.37
C TYR A 935 -2.24 7.65 15.47
N PHE A 936 -0.94 7.88 15.51
CA PHE A 936 -0.28 8.80 14.60
C PHE A 936 0.14 8.05 13.33
N ALA A 937 -0.23 8.58 12.17
CA ALA A 937 0.07 7.97 10.88
C ALA A 937 0.98 8.84 10.04
N ASP A 938 1.99 8.21 9.44
CA ASP A 938 2.69 8.76 8.30
C ASP A 938 1.83 8.53 7.07
N GLY A 939 1.43 9.63 6.44
CA GLY A 939 0.70 9.61 5.18
C GLY A 939 1.67 9.64 3.98
N PHE A 940 1.25 10.30 2.91
CA PHE A 940 2.02 10.42 1.68
C PHE A 940 2.66 11.80 1.56
N SER A 941 3.73 11.87 0.75
CA SER A 941 4.46 13.13 0.44
C SER A 941 4.92 13.90 1.69
N GLY A 942 5.29 13.19 2.76
CA GLY A 942 5.78 13.79 4.01
C GLY A 942 4.69 14.44 4.88
N ASN A 943 3.41 14.25 4.56
CA ASN A 943 2.33 14.65 5.45
C ASN A 943 2.06 13.53 6.46
N SER A 944 1.83 13.89 7.71
CA SER A 944 1.54 12.97 8.80
C SER A 944 0.57 13.62 9.78
N GLY A 945 -0.13 12.82 10.55
CA GLY A 945 -1.07 13.34 11.54
C GLY A 945 -1.83 12.27 12.29
N ASP A 946 -2.69 12.71 13.20
CA ASP A 946 -3.49 11.84 14.03
C ASP A 946 -4.65 11.22 13.24
N VAL A 947 -4.90 9.95 13.49
CA VAL A 947 -6.09 9.19 13.10
C VAL A 947 -6.88 8.90 14.36
N ASP A 948 -8.11 9.42 14.44
CA ASP A 948 -8.95 9.25 15.61
C ASP A 948 -9.37 7.79 15.81
N GLY A 949 -9.48 7.37 17.07
CA GLY A 949 -10.06 6.08 17.42
C GLY A 949 -11.56 6.05 17.12
N PHE A 950 -12.07 4.88 16.75
CA PHE A 950 -13.48 4.72 16.41
C PHE A 950 -14.00 3.32 16.79
N TYR A 951 -15.33 3.18 16.72
CA TYR A 951 -15.99 1.87 16.71
C TYR A 951 -17.05 1.82 15.62
N THR A 952 -17.26 0.63 15.08
CA THR A 952 -18.34 0.35 14.14
C THR A 952 -19.09 -0.91 14.54
N ILE A 953 -20.39 -0.94 14.26
CA ILE A 953 -21.24 -2.11 14.43
C ILE A 953 -21.83 -2.46 13.08
N GLY A 954 -21.51 -3.65 12.59
CA GLY A 954 -22.11 -4.23 11.38
C GLY A 954 -23.23 -5.18 11.76
N VAL A 955 -24.27 -5.27 10.93
CA VAL A 955 -25.33 -6.28 11.05
C VAL A 955 -25.63 -6.88 9.68
N ASN A 956 -25.86 -8.17 9.66
CA ASN A 956 -26.22 -8.86 8.43
C ASN A 956 -27.28 -9.93 8.69
N ALA A 957 -28.05 -10.22 7.64
CA ALA A 957 -29.05 -11.30 7.65
C ALA A 957 -29.15 -11.93 6.26
N LYS A 958 -29.32 -13.23 6.20
CA LYS A 958 -29.57 -13.98 4.97
C LYS A 958 -30.71 -14.95 5.19
N TRP A 959 -31.60 -15.07 4.21
CA TRP A 959 -32.72 -15.99 4.21
C TRP A 959 -32.71 -16.81 2.91
N ASN A 960 -32.77 -18.12 3.03
CA ASN A 960 -33.09 -19.03 1.94
C ASN A 960 -34.62 -19.12 1.82
N LEU A 961 -35.17 -18.83 0.65
CA LEU A 961 -36.60 -18.71 0.47
C LEU A 961 -37.20 -20.10 0.19
N GLU A 962 -37.95 -20.65 1.16
CA GLU A 962 -38.65 -21.96 1.00
C GLU A 962 -39.62 -22.01 -0.19
N ALA A 963 -40.15 -20.88 -0.63
CA ALA A 963 -41.06 -20.78 -1.74
C ALA A 963 -40.41 -20.99 -3.12
N VAL A 964 -39.10 -20.76 -3.23
CA VAL A 964 -38.32 -20.91 -4.47
C VAL A 964 -37.00 -21.56 -4.11
N ASP A 965 -36.90 -22.85 -4.37
CA ASP A 965 -35.70 -23.64 -4.09
C ASP A 965 -34.45 -22.99 -4.75
N GLY A 966 -33.35 -22.94 -4.01
CA GLY A 966 -32.12 -22.32 -4.45
C GLY A 966 -32.09 -20.78 -4.35
N MET A 967 -33.19 -20.11 -3.99
CA MET A 967 -33.21 -18.64 -3.89
C MET A 967 -32.89 -18.15 -2.51
N SER A 968 -31.98 -17.15 -2.42
CA SER A 968 -31.62 -16.50 -1.16
C SER A 968 -31.70 -14.97 -1.26
N VAL A 969 -32.04 -14.33 -0.14
CA VAL A 969 -32.04 -12.86 0.02
C VAL A 969 -31.12 -12.51 1.19
N GLY A 970 -30.22 -11.54 0.97
CA GLY A 970 -29.33 -11.02 2.01
C GLY A 970 -29.54 -9.53 2.26
N LEU A 971 -29.32 -9.10 3.48
CA LEU A 971 -29.22 -7.70 3.92
C LEU A 971 -27.93 -7.55 4.70
N SER A 972 -27.11 -6.56 4.34
CA SER A 972 -25.91 -6.17 5.10
C SER A 972 -25.94 -4.69 5.38
N ILE A 973 -25.63 -4.30 6.60
CA ILE A 973 -25.45 -2.89 7.02
C ILE A 973 -24.13 -2.83 7.74
N ASP A 974 -23.13 -2.24 7.10
CA ASP A 974 -21.87 -1.89 7.74
C ASP A 974 -22.03 -0.56 8.47
N ASN A 975 -21.48 -0.47 9.70
CA ASN A 975 -21.54 0.72 10.53
C ASN A 975 -22.98 1.26 10.74
N ILE A 976 -23.87 0.44 11.29
CA ILE A 976 -25.29 0.79 11.53
C ILE A 976 -25.46 2.04 12.38
N THR A 977 -24.48 2.33 13.24
CA THR A 977 -24.44 3.53 14.10
C THR A 977 -24.10 4.81 13.35
N ASP A 978 -23.67 4.71 12.10
CA ASP A 978 -23.28 5.82 11.23
C ASP A 978 -22.18 6.70 11.82
N VAL A 979 -21.23 6.08 12.53
CA VAL A 979 -20.05 6.77 13.07
C VAL A 979 -19.15 7.16 11.88
N VAL A 980 -19.10 8.44 11.57
CA VAL A 980 -18.21 8.95 10.54
C VAL A 980 -16.77 8.88 11.05
N HIS A 981 -15.90 8.22 10.32
CA HIS A 981 -14.50 8.01 10.69
C HIS A 981 -13.61 7.88 9.45
N SER A 982 -12.32 8.17 9.63
CA SER A 982 -11.26 7.89 8.65
C SER A 982 -10.28 6.89 9.24
N GLU A 983 -9.78 5.98 8.41
CA GLU A 983 -8.84 4.93 8.85
C GLU A 983 -7.40 5.22 8.43
N THR A 984 -7.15 6.38 7.84
CA THR A 984 -5.80 6.85 7.51
C THR A 984 -5.77 8.37 7.51
N PHE A 985 -4.60 8.95 7.76
CA PHE A 985 -4.43 10.40 7.68
C PHE A 985 -4.77 10.90 6.27
N LEU A 986 -5.60 11.93 6.18
CA LEU A 986 -6.15 12.47 4.94
C LEU A 986 -6.96 11.46 4.09
N GLY A 987 -7.42 10.37 4.69
CA GLY A 987 -8.28 9.38 4.04
C GLY A 987 -9.72 9.85 3.86
N PRO A 988 -10.56 9.03 3.21
CA PRO A 988 -11.98 9.33 3.09
C PRO A 988 -12.69 9.22 4.44
N GLU A 989 -13.70 10.07 4.65
CA GLU A 989 -14.64 9.93 5.76
C GLU A 989 -15.72 8.91 5.39
N MET A 990 -15.75 7.81 6.12
CA MET A 990 -16.66 6.69 5.89
C MET A 990 -17.77 6.67 6.93
N GLY A 991 -18.99 6.52 6.47
CA GLY A 991 -20.18 6.36 7.28
C GLY A 991 -20.82 4.99 7.08
N ARG A 992 -22.14 4.92 7.26
CA ARG A 992 -22.93 3.70 7.07
C ARG A 992 -22.99 3.30 5.58
N PHE A 993 -22.89 1.99 5.32
CA PHE A 993 -23.11 1.38 4.03
C PHE A 993 -24.13 0.26 4.15
N THR A 994 -25.17 0.27 3.31
CA THR A 994 -26.23 -0.74 3.29
C THR A 994 -26.29 -1.43 1.93
N SER A 995 -26.41 -2.74 1.92
CA SER A 995 -26.62 -3.50 0.68
C SER A 995 -27.67 -4.60 0.84
N ILE A 996 -28.32 -4.94 -0.27
CA ILE A 996 -29.25 -6.05 -0.40
C ILE A 996 -28.76 -6.95 -1.52
N SER A 997 -28.71 -8.25 -1.25
CA SER A 997 -28.31 -9.27 -2.22
C SER A 997 -29.45 -10.23 -2.53
N LEU A 998 -29.52 -10.68 -3.77
CA LEU A 998 -30.41 -11.71 -4.26
C LEU A 998 -29.54 -12.78 -4.94
N GLY A 999 -29.57 -14.01 -4.45
CA GLY A 999 -28.86 -15.15 -5.02
C GLY A 999 -29.81 -16.23 -5.51
N TYR A 1000 -29.42 -16.93 -6.57
CA TYR A 1000 -30.15 -18.09 -7.08
C TYR A 1000 -29.15 -19.18 -7.50
N ASP A 1001 -29.18 -20.28 -6.79
CA ASP A 1001 -28.45 -21.52 -7.11
C ASP A 1001 -29.33 -22.42 -7.99
N LEU A 1002 -28.79 -22.78 -9.20
CA LEU A 1002 -29.50 -23.47 -10.27
C LEU A 1002 -29.24 -24.98 -10.25
#